data_b9e43af56ffa38001bcf07aa1ba479fb
#
_entry.id   b9e43af56ffa38001bcf07aa1ba479fb
#
_cell.length_a   1.000
_cell.length_b   1.000
_cell.length_c   1.000
_cell.angle_alpha   90.00
_cell.angle_beta   90.00
_cell.angle_gamma   90.00
#
_symmetry.space_group_name_H-M   'P 1'
#
loop_
_entity.id
_entity.type
_entity.pdbx_description
1 polymer ?
#
loop_
_entity_poly.entity_id
_entity_poly.type
_entity_poly.pdbx_seq_one_letter_code
_entity_poly.pdbx_strand_id
1 'polypeptide(L)'
;MKIEKKFQLFTVLVNNIGFNKSNTYCLKKISIKLLLFGFLSLSAQEINSIENIISKLSIEEKIAMCHAQSKFSSSGVPRLGIPELWMSDGPHGIRAEMNWDDWQYANWTNDYVTAFPALTCLAATFNPDLSLKYGINLGEEARYRKKDVLLGPGVNIYRTPLNGRNFEYMGEDPFLAAKMVVPYVRGVQENGVAACVKHFALNNQEQWRGHINVEVSDRALHEIYLPAFKSAIVEGNAWAIMGAYNKFRGQHCCHNEILLNGILKDSWGFDGVVISDWAGTHNTNEAIYNGLDIEMGTPSNKNKSVRFPYDSNFLGSSFLDKIINGEVSERVLNEKVARILKLMFRTSLNKNRPFGNINYESHYKTAYDVATEGVVLLKNSNNLLPIDKSKKIRIAVIGENAEKKMSRGGGSSELKVDKEVSPLSGIIKEFNNATIEYAKGYSSDDNENNRQLKSKAIELAKRADVVLFIGGLNKNSFQDSEASDRKAFELPYGQAELIKEISKHNKNIAVILISGNAVKTSWKYDVKSIVQSWYLGSEAGNAIASILSGEINPSGKLPFSFPEKLSDNGAHHYGEISYPGKNNSQLYKEDILVGYRWHDTKNIIPSFGFGHGLSYTTFELFDINTNKNKYRLNEKINVVCKVRNIGNVEGKEVVQVYVGKENSKVERAKKELKGFKKVKVSSNEYVEVNINIPVKELAYYDENSASWKIEKGNYIIYIGNSSRAIDKEIKIKIL
;
A
#
# COMPACT_ATOMS: atom_id res chain seq x y z
N MET A 1 -0.80 22.02 -19.19
CA MET A 1 -1.50 22.54 -20.39
C MET A 1 -1.11 23.96 -20.79
N LYS A 2 -1.13 24.98 -19.91
CA LYS A 2 -0.65 26.34 -20.28
C LYS A 2 0.87 26.44 -20.44
N ILE A 3 1.65 25.67 -19.72
CA ILE A 3 3.12 25.66 -19.79
C ILE A 3 3.59 24.89 -21.03
N GLU A 4 2.98 23.75 -21.36
CA GLU A 4 3.30 22.99 -22.59
C GLU A 4 2.95 23.76 -23.86
N LYS A 5 1.82 24.50 -23.90
CA LYS A 5 1.48 25.36 -25.04
C LYS A 5 2.46 26.50 -25.20
N LYS A 6 2.98 27.08 -24.12
CA LYS A 6 4.05 28.12 -24.20
C LYS A 6 5.38 27.50 -24.66
N PHE A 7 5.67 26.27 -24.29
CA PHE A 7 6.87 25.55 -24.73
C PHE A 7 6.80 25.19 -26.23
N GLN A 8 5.64 24.75 -26.71
CA GLN A 8 5.42 24.51 -28.16
C GLN A 8 5.49 25.76 -28.98
N LEU A 9 4.92 26.88 -28.50
CA LEU A 9 5.04 28.18 -29.18
C LEU A 9 6.50 28.68 -29.23
N PHE A 10 7.27 28.49 -28.17
CA PHE A 10 8.67 28.87 -28.11
C PHE A 10 9.55 28.03 -29.04
N THR A 11 9.27 26.72 -29.11
CA THR A 11 9.96 25.79 -30.04
C THR A 11 9.66 26.11 -31.51
N VAL A 12 8.45 26.52 -31.83
CA VAL A 12 8.05 26.94 -33.18
C VAL A 12 8.70 28.30 -33.54
N LEU A 13 8.81 29.25 -32.60
CA LEU A 13 9.51 30.52 -32.84
C LEU A 13 11.02 30.32 -33.03
N VAL A 14 11.66 29.42 -32.31
CA VAL A 14 13.11 29.19 -32.43
C VAL A 14 13.48 28.43 -33.70
N ASN A 15 12.59 27.56 -34.21
CA ASN A 15 12.82 26.87 -35.48
C ASN A 15 12.61 27.72 -36.74
N ASN A 16 11.93 28.87 -36.63
CA ASN A 16 11.71 29.83 -37.73
C ASN A 16 12.78 30.91 -37.85
N ILE A 17 13.70 31.01 -36.88
CA ILE A 17 14.83 31.94 -36.93
C ILE A 17 16.08 31.08 -37.17
N GLY A 18 16.48 30.90 -38.42
CA GLY A 18 17.57 30.04 -38.90
C GLY A 18 18.91 30.16 -38.18
N PHE A 19 19.02 29.60 -36.97
CA PHE A 19 20.24 29.58 -36.15
C PHE A 19 20.98 28.22 -36.24
N ASN A 20 22.28 28.31 -36.35
CA ASN A 20 23.24 27.20 -36.50
C ASN A 20 23.29 26.30 -35.23
N LYS A 21 23.53 24.99 -35.38
CA LYS A 21 23.49 23.94 -34.33
C LYS A 21 24.31 24.23 -33.06
N SER A 22 25.37 25.09 -33.16
CA SER A 22 26.20 25.46 -32.00
C SER A 22 25.49 26.38 -31.00
N ASN A 23 24.52 27.19 -31.47
CA ASN A 23 23.78 28.15 -30.63
C ASN A 23 22.63 27.49 -29.85
N THR A 24 22.12 26.34 -30.30
CA THR A 24 21.02 25.61 -29.61
C THR A 24 21.46 25.02 -28.27
N TYR A 25 22.75 24.67 -28.12
CA TYR A 25 23.31 24.18 -26.86
C TYR A 25 23.48 25.29 -25.81
N CYS A 26 23.79 26.50 -26.26
CA CYS A 26 23.92 27.68 -25.40
C CYS A 26 22.56 28.18 -24.92
N LEU A 27 21.55 28.18 -25.80
CA LEU A 27 20.17 28.56 -25.48
C LEU A 27 19.49 27.58 -24.53
N LYS A 28 19.75 26.25 -24.68
CA LYS A 28 19.28 25.23 -23.70
C LYS A 28 19.91 25.40 -22.32
N LYS A 29 21.21 25.73 -22.24
CA LYS A 29 21.89 26.04 -20.96
C LYS A 29 21.37 27.35 -20.33
N ILE A 30 21.03 28.33 -21.10
CA ILE A 30 20.46 29.61 -20.62
C ILE A 30 19.01 29.37 -20.15
N SER A 31 18.20 28.62 -20.89
CA SER A 31 16.82 28.27 -20.48
C SER A 31 16.78 27.41 -19.21
N ILE A 32 17.70 26.48 -19.03
CA ILE A 32 17.82 25.67 -17.80
C ILE A 32 18.29 26.54 -16.63
N LYS A 33 19.23 27.47 -16.84
CA LYS A 33 19.65 28.42 -15.80
C LYS A 33 18.53 29.42 -15.43
N LEU A 34 17.75 29.91 -16.39
CA LEU A 34 16.60 30.77 -16.11
C LEU A 34 15.46 30.03 -15.40
N LEU A 35 15.21 28.75 -15.74
CA LEU A 35 14.29 27.91 -15.00
C LEU A 35 14.78 27.65 -13.56
N LEU A 36 16.05 27.29 -13.37
CA LEU A 36 16.66 27.11 -12.06
C LEU A 36 16.65 28.41 -11.24
N PHE A 37 16.92 29.56 -11.85
CA PHE A 37 16.83 30.86 -11.18
C PHE A 37 15.38 31.24 -10.84
N GLY A 38 14.41 30.90 -11.68
CA GLY A 38 12.99 31.09 -11.40
C GLY A 38 12.50 30.20 -10.24
N PHE A 39 12.93 28.95 -10.15
CA PHE A 39 12.64 28.05 -9.04
C PHE A 39 13.32 28.51 -7.73
N LEU A 40 14.56 28.98 -7.80
CA LEU A 40 15.28 29.53 -6.63
C LEU A 40 14.65 30.83 -6.11
N SER A 41 14.13 31.68 -6.99
CA SER A 41 13.45 32.92 -6.58
C SER A 41 12.08 32.66 -5.98
N LEU A 42 11.31 31.67 -6.49
CA LEU A 42 10.03 31.27 -5.91
C LEU A 42 10.20 30.64 -4.53
N SER A 43 11.21 29.79 -4.33
CA SER A 43 11.51 29.19 -3.02
C SER A 43 12.00 30.23 -2.00
N ALA A 44 12.79 31.21 -2.41
CA ALA A 44 13.22 32.31 -1.55
C ALA A 44 12.05 33.22 -1.11
N GLN A 45 11.09 33.48 -2.02
CA GLN A 45 9.89 34.23 -1.68
C GLN A 45 8.97 33.49 -0.71
N GLU A 46 8.85 32.17 -0.85
CA GLU A 46 8.10 31.32 0.07
C GLU A 46 8.75 31.29 1.46
N ILE A 47 10.06 31.12 1.54
CA ILE A 47 10.81 31.14 2.81
C ILE A 47 10.64 32.48 3.52
N ASN A 48 10.84 33.61 2.83
CA ASN A 48 10.64 34.95 3.40
C ASN A 48 9.20 35.16 3.89
N SER A 49 8.21 34.56 3.22
CA SER A 49 6.81 34.60 3.65
C SER A 49 6.58 33.80 4.94
N ILE A 50 7.18 32.60 5.06
CA ILE A 50 7.09 31.77 6.26
C ILE A 50 7.74 32.45 7.45
N GLU A 51 8.95 32.98 7.30
CA GLU A 51 9.66 33.72 8.38
C GLU A 51 8.87 34.96 8.85
N ASN A 52 8.29 35.72 7.91
CA ASN A 52 7.44 36.86 8.24
C ASN A 52 6.15 36.45 8.97
N ILE A 53 5.56 35.29 8.67
CA ILE A 53 4.42 34.76 9.41
C ILE A 53 4.87 34.35 10.83
N ILE A 54 5.94 33.57 10.94
CA ILE A 54 6.47 33.10 12.24
C ILE A 54 6.77 34.26 13.19
N SER A 55 7.32 35.37 12.68
CA SER A 55 7.61 36.57 13.50
C SER A 55 6.36 37.28 14.05
N LYS A 56 5.18 37.02 13.47
CA LYS A 56 3.89 37.58 13.91
C LYS A 56 3.08 36.67 14.80
N LEU A 57 3.46 35.39 14.89
CA LEU A 57 2.80 34.39 15.73
C LEU A 57 3.21 34.57 17.19
N SER A 58 2.27 34.48 18.13
CA SER A 58 2.61 34.31 19.54
C SER A 58 3.15 32.90 19.82
N ILE A 59 3.79 32.70 20.96
CA ILE A 59 4.31 31.35 21.34
C ILE A 59 3.16 30.36 21.47
N GLU A 60 2.04 30.76 22.05
CA GLU A 60 0.84 29.94 22.24
C GLU A 60 0.24 29.53 20.88
N GLU A 61 0.17 30.43 19.91
CA GLU A 61 -0.32 30.12 18.57
C GLU A 61 0.60 29.12 17.85
N LYS A 62 1.91 29.28 18.01
CA LYS A 62 2.89 28.32 17.48
C LYS A 62 2.74 26.94 18.10
N ILE A 63 2.56 26.87 19.42
CA ILE A 63 2.32 25.61 20.16
C ILE A 63 1.03 24.95 19.67
N ALA A 64 -0.08 25.71 19.55
CA ALA A 64 -1.37 25.18 19.12
C ALA A 64 -1.34 24.58 17.70
N MET A 65 -0.45 25.04 16.83
CA MET A 65 -0.23 24.44 15.52
C MET A 65 0.47 23.07 15.60
N CYS A 66 1.24 22.80 16.65
CA CYS A 66 2.05 21.58 16.80
C CYS A 66 1.29 20.39 17.41
N HIS A 67 0.01 20.55 17.77
CA HIS A 67 -0.80 19.44 18.29
C HIS A 67 -2.25 19.51 17.82
N ALA A 68 -2.98 18.44 18.07
CA ALA A 68 -4.40 18.35 17.75
C ALA A 68 -5.22 19.41 18.51
N GLN A 69 -6.23 19.95 17.87
CA GLN A 69 -7.32 20.73 18.50
C GLN A 69 -8.66 19.97 18.44
N SER A 70 -8.75 18.99 17.57
CA SER A 70 -9.89 18.09 17.42
C SER A 70 -9.41 16.68 17.06
N LYS A 71 -10.33 15.76 16.85
CA LYS A 71 -9.99 14.39 16.43
C LYS A 71 -9.15 14.34 15.15
N PHE A 72 -9.35 15.25 14.20
CA PHE A 72 -8.71 15.25 12.89
C PHE A 72 -8.23 16.63 12.41
N SER A 73 -7.97 17.59 13.32
CA SER A 73 -7.39 18.87 12.93
C SER A 73 -6.36 19.40 13.92
N SER A 74 -5.42 20.20 13.41
CA SER A 74 -4.59 21.09 14.20
C SER A 74 -5.00 22.55 14.01
N SER A 75 -4.61 23.41 14.97
CA SER A 75 -5.09 24.79 15.02
C SER A 75 -4.56 25.64 13.83
N GLY A 76 -5.43 26.51 13.37
CA GLY A 76 -5.06 27.65 12.54
C GLY A 76 -4.85 28.91 13.40
N VAL A 77 -4.57 30.05 12.71
CA VAL A 77 -4.44 31.37 13.36
C VAL A 77 -5.31 32.38 12.60
N PRO A 78 -6.62 32.46 12.93
CA PRO A 78 -7.60 33.25 12.16
C PRO A 78 -7.23 34.73 12.01
N ARG A 79 -6.64 35.37 13.03
CA ARG A 79 -6.22 36.78 12.96
C ARG A 79 -5.15 37.07 11.89
N LEU A 80 -4.42 36.02 11.45
CA LEU A 80 -3.43 36.09 10.37
C LEU A 80 -3.95 35.45 9.07
N GLY A 81 -5.21 35.00 9.04
CA GLY A 81 -5.79 34.33 7.88
C GLY A 81 -5.23 32.93 7.64
N ILE A 82 -4.64 32.31 8.64
CA ILE A 82 -4.15 30.92 8.59
C ILE A 82 -5.28 29.99 9.00
N PRO A 83 -5.80 29.13 8.08
CA PRO A 83 -6.86 28.20 8.39
C PRO A 83 -6.37 27.04 9.26
N GLU A 84 -7.28 26.25 9.78
CA GLU A 84 -7.00 24.96 10.39
C GLU A 84 -6.43 23.98 9.37
N LEU A 85 -5.65 23.00 9.82
CA LEU A 85 -5.16 21.90 8.98
C LEU A 85 -6.01 20.66 9.23
N TRP A 86 -6.85 20.28 8.26
CA TRP A 86 -7.78 19.17 8.35
C TRP A 86 -7.22 17.88 7.75
N MET A 87 -7.34 16.78 8.49
CA MET A 87 -6.89 15.45 8.09
C MET A 87 -8.06 14.49 7.93
N SER A 88 -7.85 13.37 7.24
CA SER A 88 -8.76 12.24 7.24
C SER A 88 -8.01 10.93 7.11
N ASP A 89 -8.48 9.90 7.83
CA ASP A 89 -8.07 8.53 7.54
C ASP A 89 -8.54 8.10 6.15
N GLY A 90 -7.88 7.06 5.64
CA GLY A 90 -8.33 6.37 4.47
C GLY A 90 -7.26 6.08 3.43
N PRO A 91 -6.53 4.94 3.53
CA PRO A 91 -5.60 4.53 2.47
C PRO A 91 -6.33 4.06 1.19
N HIS A 92 -7.64 3.74 1.27
CA HIS A 92 -8.46 3.27 0.15
C HIS A 92 -9.87 3.90 0.07
N GLY A 93 -10.03 5.08 0.67
CA GLY A 93 -11.25 5.89 0.67
C GLY A 93 -11.14 6.96 1.75
N ILE A 94 -11.99 7.98 1.72
CA ILE A 94 -11.99 9.05 2.71
C ILE A 94 -12.93 8.65 3.84
N ARG A 95 -12.43 8.56 5.08
CA ARG A 95 -13.26 8.20 6.24
C ARG A 95 -14.42 9.20 6.43
N ALA A 96 -15.57 8.71 6.91
CA ALA A 96 -16.68 9.55 7.31
C ALA A 96 -16.28 10.52 8.44
N GLU A 97 -16.98 11.64 8.55
CA GLU A 97 -16.70 12.65 9.58
C GLU A 97 -16.94 12.09 10.97
N MET A 98 -15.95 12.32 11.83
CA MET A 98 -16.00 11.95 13.23
C MET A 98 -16.41 13.16 14.08
N ASN A 99 -16.95 12.91 15.27
CA ASN A 99 -17.16 13.97 16.25
C ASN A 99 -15.85 14.68 16.60
N TRP A 100 -15.97 15.87 17.14
CA TRP A 100 -14.81 16.72 17.48
C TRP A 100 -13.83 16.05 18.45
N ASP A 101 -14.36 15.37 19.49
CA ASP A 101 -13.54 14.85 20.59
C ASP A 101 -13.52 13.32 20.74
N ASP A 102 -14.36 12.59 20.01
CA ASP A 102 -14.47 11.15 20.19
C ASP A 102 -14.47 10.37 18.85
N TRP A 103 -14.51 9.03 18.91
CA TRP A 103 -14.51 8.14 17.75
C TRP A 103 -15.93 7.80 17.25
N GLN A 104 -16.95 8.59 17.60
CA GLN A 104 -18.28 8.41 17.04
C GLN A 104 -18.42 9.19 15.73
N TYR A 105 -19.25 8.68 14.85
CA TYR A 105 -19.55 9.37 13.60
C TYR A 105 -20.36 10.64 13.87
N ALA A 106 -20.00 11.72 13.20
CA ALA A 106 -20.75 12.97 13.21
C ALA A 106 -22.12 12.84 12.49
N ASN A 107 -22.34 11.69 11.82
CA ASN A 107 -23.58 11.35 11.11
C ASN A 107 -24.00 12.37 10.03
N TRP A 108 -23.03 12.98 9.37
CA TRP A 108 -23.33 13.86 8.24
C TRP A 108 -24.00 13.07 7.10
N THR A 109 -24.85 13.74 6.31
CA THR A 109 -25.57 13.12 5.20
C THR A 109 -24.84 13.24 3.85
N ASN A 110 -23.78 14.03 3.80
CA ASN A 110 -23.00 14.36 2.59
C ASN A 110 -21.55 13.90 2.65
N ASP A 111 -21.25 12.91 3.50
CA ASP A 111 -19.89 12.36 3.70
C ASP A 111 -19.72 10.93 3.16
N TYR A 112 -20.59 10.53 2.23
CA TYR A 112 -20.41 9.31 1.45
C TYR A 112 -19.26 9.45 0.46
N VAL A 113 -18.56 8.32 0.22
CA VAL A 113 -17.38 8.25 -0.64
C VAL A 113 -17.38 6.99 -1.49
N THR A 114 -16.46 6.92 -2.44
CA THR A 114 -16.11 5.69 -3.14
C THR A 114 -15.20 4.84 -2.25
N ALA A 115 -15.51 3.56 -2.06
CA ALA A 115 -14.54 2.60 -1.57
C ALA A 115 -13.72 2.07 -2.75
N PHE A 116 -12.46 2.43 -2.79
CA PHE A 116 -11.50 1.82 -3.70
C PHE A 116 -11.03 0.46 -3.14
N PRO A 117 -10.49 -0.45 -3.98
CA PRO A 117 -9.89 -1.69 -3.48
C PRO A 117 -8.77 -1.44 -2.47
N ALA A 118 -8.63 -2.33 -1.49
CA ALA A 118 -7.56 -2.28 -0.51
C ALA A 118 -6.16 -2.30 -1.17
N LEU A 119 -5.13 -1.79 -0.48
CA LEU A 119 -3.81 -1.60 -1.09
C LEU A 119 -3.11 -2.92 -1.47
N THR A 120 -3.44 -4.04 -0.84
CA THR A 120 -3.01 -5.37 -1.31
C THR A 120 -3.53 -5.69 -2.71
N CYS A 121 -4.78 -5.30 -3.01
CA CYS A 121 -5.34 -5.44 -4.36
C CYS A 121 -4.63 -4.51 -5.35
N LEU A 122 -4.38 -3.25 -4.97
CA LEU A 122 -3.65 -2.30 -5.80
C LEU A 122 -2.25 -2.82 -6.13
N ALA A 123 -1.52 -3.36 -5.14
CA ALA A 123 -0.20 -3.96 -5.34
C ALA A 123 -0.27 -5.20 -6.26
N ALA A 124 -1.32 -6.03 -6.14
CA ALA A 124 -1.53 -7.21 -6.97
C ALA A 124 -1.75 -6.87 -8.46
N THR A 125 -2.08 -5.63 -8.79
CA THR A 125 -2.14 -5.18 -10.19
C THR A 125 -0.78 -5.16 -10.87
N PHE A 126 0.32 -4.96 -10.15
CA PHE A 126 1.65 -4.69 -10.71
C PHE A 126 1.61 -3.59 -11.79
N ASN A 127 0.78 -2.58 -11.57
CA ASN A 127 0.51 -1.52 -12.53
C ASN A 127 0.63 -0.12 -11.88
N PRO A 128 1.79 0.54 -12.00
CA PRO A 128 2.00 1.88 -11.45
C PRO A 128 1.07 2.96 -12.05
N ASP A 129 0.61 2.80 -13.30
CA ASP A 129 -0.30 3.75 -13.93
C ASP A 129 -1.70 3.71 -13.28
N LEU A 130 -2.17 2.52 -12.89
CA LEU A 130 -3.39 2.39 -12.08
C LEU A 130 -3.21 2.97 -10.68
N SER A 131 -2.03 2.82 -10.09
CA SER A 131 -1.73 3.43 -8.79
C SER A 131 -1.77 4.97 -8.85
N LEU A 132 -1.30 5.57 -9.94
CA LEU A 132 -1.42 7.01 -10.18
C LEU A 132 -2.89 7.43 -10.28
N LYS A 133 -3.67 6.73 -11.11
CA LYS A 133 -5.10 7.02 -11.29
C LYS A 133 -5.89 6.87 -10.00
N TYR A 134 -5.57 5.84 -9.22
CA TYR A 134 -6.12 5.60 -7.89
C TYR A 134 -5.83 6.79 -6.96
N GLY A 135 -4.57 7.24 -6.89
CA GLY A 135 -4.18 8.40 -6.09
C GLY A 135 -4.86 9.69 -6.51
N ILE A 136 -5.01 9.94 -7.83
CA ILE A 136 -5.72 11.12 -8.35
C ILE A 136 -7.17 11.13 -7.86
N ASN A 137 -7.92 10.05 -8.07
CA ASN A 137 -9.34 9.99 -7.70
C ASN A 137 -9.54 10.09 -6.18
N LEU A 138 -8.65 9.46 -5.41
CA LEU A 138 -8.68 9.56 -3.95
C LEU A 138 -8.40 10.99 -3.47
N GLY A 139 -7.42 11.66 -4.08
CA GLY A 139 -7.10 13.06 -3.83
C GLY A 139 -8.25 14.02 -4.21
N GLU A 140 -8.98 13.74 -5.29
CA GLU A 140 -10.16 14.48 -5.70
C GLU A 140 -11.26 14.43 -4.62
N GLU A 141 -11.58 13.24 -4.10
CA GLU A 141 -12.55 13.08 -3.01
C GLU A 141 -12.09 13.72 -1.71
N ALA A 142 -10.80 13.56 -1.34
CA ALA A 142 -10.24 14.19 -0.15
C ALA A 142 -10.35 15.72 -0.24
N ARG A 143 -10.01 16.28 -1.39
CA ARG A 143 -10.10 17.73 -1.62
C ARG A 143 -11.54 18.24 -1.63
N TYR A 144 -12.47 17.50 -2.21
CA TYR A 144 -13.90 17.79 -2.16
C TYR A 144 -14.42 17.84 -0.72
N ARG A 145 -13.96 16.89 0.11
CA ARG A 145 -14.25 16.81 1.55
C ARG A 145 -13.44 17.83 2.36
N LYS A 146 -12.77 18.80 1.72
CA LYS A 146 -11.97 19.87 2.31
C LYS A 146 -10.83 19.36 3.22
N LYS A 147 -10.30 18.18 2.91
CA LYS A 147 -9.15 17.64 3.63
C LYS A 147 -7.85 18.19 3.05
N ASP A 148 -6.90 18.47 3.92
CA ASP A 148 -5.58 18.98 3.57
C ASP A 148 -4.54 17.86 3.60
N VAL A 149 -4.77 16.86 4.46
CA VAL A 149 -3.91 15.69 4.63
C VAL A 149 -4.76 14.42 4.58
N LEU A 150 -4.37 13.50 3.70
CA LEU A 150 -4.87 12.14 3.67
C LEU A 150 -3.88 11.23 4.38
N LEU A 151 -4.34 10.52 5.44
CA LEU A 151 -3.51 9.62 6.23
C LEU A 151 -3.33 8.27 5.53
N GLY A 152 -2.52 8.28 4.50
CA GLY A 152 -2.22 7.18 3.60
C GLY A 152 -1.22 7.59 2.52
N PRO A 153 -0.63 6.61 1.81
CA PRO A 153 -0.87 5.17 1.88
C PRO A 153 -0.13 4.48 3.03
N GLY A 154 -0.61 3.29 3.43
CA GLY A 154 0.13 2.36 4.27
C GLY A 154 1.15 1.57 3.45
N VAL A 155 2.40 1.45 3.92
CA VAL A 155 3.47 0.78 3.16
C VAL A 155 4.35 -0.14 4.02
N ASN A 156 3.90 -0.52 5.21
CA ASN A 156 4.63 -1.50 6.01
C ASN A 156 4.70 -2.84 5.27
N ILE A 157 5.82 -3.53 5.44
CA ILE A 157 6.04 -4.83 4.77
C ILE A 157 5.15 -5.91 5.39
N TYR A 158 4.55 -6.73 4.53
CA TYR A 158 3.85 -7.96 4.90
C TYR A 158 4.87 -8.96 5.46
N ARG A 159 5.08 -8.93 6.78
CA ARG A 159 6.05 -9.78 7.49
C ARG A 159 5.44 -11.11 7.92
N THR A 160 4.21 -11.08 8.42
CA THR A 160 3.46 -12.23 8.93
C THR A 160 2.04 -12.27 8.35
N PRO A 161 1.49 -13.45 8.03
CA PRO A 161 0.11 -13.57 7.58
C PRO A 161 -0.92 -13.33 8.69
N LEU A 162 -0.49 -13.12 9.93
CA LEU A 162 -1.39 -12.87 11.06
C LEU A 162 -1.65 -11.39 11.34
N ASN A 163 -0.83 -10.47 10.81
CA ASN A 163 -1.04 -9.03 11.04
C ASN A 163 -2.40 -8.56 10.51
N GLY A 164 -3.22 -8.00 11.40
CA GLY A 164 -4.58 -7.57 11.09
C GLY A 164 -4.68 -6.43 10.07
N ARG A 165 -3.63 -5.63 9.87
CA ARG A 165 -3.63 -4.48 8.94
C ARG A 165 -2.92 -4.74 7.60
N ASN A 166 -2.53 -5.97 7.30
CA ASN A 166 -1.86 -6.27 6.02
C ASN A 166 -2.66 -5.83 4.79
N PHE A 167 -3.99 -5.84 4.85
CA PHE A 167 -4.84 -5.37 3.74
C PHE A 167 -4.61 -3.90 3.37
N GLU A 168 -4.12 -3.08 4.30
CA GLU A 168 -3.80 -1.67 4.09
C GLU A 168 -2.41 -1.44 3.48
N TYR A 169 -1.61 -2.51 3.25
CA TYR A 169 -0.21 -2.43 2.85
C TYR A 169 0.00 -3.02 1.45
N MET A 170 1.21 -2.83 0.87
CA MET A 170 1.51 -3.16 -0.52
C MET A 170 2.33 -4.46 -0.69
N GLY A 171 2.21 -5.41 0.26
CA GLY A 171 2.81 -6.74 0.15
C GLY A 171 4.16 -6.92 0.83
N GLU A 172 4.84 -8.04 0.50
CA GLU A 172 6.08 -8.49 1.16
C GLU A 172 7.36 -7.99 0.47
N ASP A 173 7.24 -7.42 -0.72
CA ASP A 173 8.40 -7.02 -1.50
C ASP A 173 8.61 -5.50 -1.49
N PRO A 174 9.77 -5.01 -0.97
CA PRO A 174 10.05 -3.59 -0.87
C PRO A 174 10.17 -2.88 -2.23
N PHE A 175 10.58 -3.58 -3.30
CA PHE A 175 10.67 -3.00 -4.63
C PHE A 175 9.28 -2.80 -5.26
N LEU A 176 8.41 -3.80 -5.15
CA LEU A 176 7.02 -3.67 -5.59
C LEU A 176 6.32 -2.53 -4.84
N ALA A 177 6.41 -2.52 -3.51
CA ALA A 177 5.80 -1.46 -2.69
C ALA A 177 6.34 -0.07 -3.07
N ALA A 178 7.65 0.07 -3.30
CA ALA A 178 8.28 1.31 -3.75
C ALA A 178 7.74 1.78 -5.12
N LYS A 179 7.56 0.86 -6.07
CA LYS A 179 7.04 1.19 -7.41
C LYS A 179 5.55 1.56 -7.42
N MET A 180 4.79 1.04 -6.48
CA MET A 180 3.35 1.33 -6.36
C MET A 180 3.08 2.59 -5.52
N VAL A 181 3.85 2.87 -4.46
CA VAL A 181 3.62 4.01 -3.58
C VAL A 181 3.92 5.36 -4.23
N VAL A 182 4.96 5.44 -5.07
CA VAL A 182 5.37 6.70 -5.73
C VAL A 182 4.24 7.33 -6.55
N PRO A 183 3.61 6.61 -7.51
CA PRO A 183 2.50 7.18 -8.27
C PRO A 183 1.26 7.46 -7.41
N TYR A 184 0.95 6.64 -6.40
CA TYR A 184 -0.12 6.93 -5.45
C TYR A 184 0.07 8.31 -4.79
N VAL A 185 1.26 8.53 -4.19
CA VAL A 185 1.59 9.80 -3.51
C VAL A 185 1.46 10.99 -4.46
N ARG A 186 2.01 10.88 -5.67
CA ARG A 186 1.91 11.92 -6.69
C ARG A 186 0.46 12.24 -7.04
N GLY A 187 -0.35 11.21 -7.29
CA GLY A 187 -1.75 11.38 -7.66
C GLY A 187 -2.57 12.09 -6.58
N VAL A 188 -2.41 11.73 -5.32
CA VAL A 188 -3.06 12.44 -4.20
C VAL A 188 -2.63 13.90 -4.15
N GLN A 189 -1.34 14.17 -4.29
CA GLN A 189 -0.76 15.51 -4.15
C GLN A 189 -1.04 16.44 -5.34
N GLU A 190 -1.34 15.90 -6.54
CA GLU A 190 -1.82 16.69 -7.69
C GLU A 190 -3.10 17.49 -7.36
N ASN A 191 -3.87 17.04 -6.37
CA ASN A 191 -5.09 17.72 -5.89
C ASN A 191 -4.83 18.74 -4.78
N GLY A 192 -3.57 19.00 -4.41
CA GLY A 192 -3.23 19.89 -3.30
C GLY A 192 -3.65 19.30 -1.93
N VAL A 193 -3.60 17.98 -1.81
CA VAL A 193 -3.79 17.20 -0.57
C VAL A 193 -2.49 16.49 -0.26
N ALA A 194 -1.98 16.60 0.95
CA ALA A 194 -0.78 15.88 1.36
C ALA A 194 -1.06 14.38 1.53
N ALA A 195 -0.27 13.54 0.88
CA ALA A 195 -0.20 12.12 1.21
C ALA A 195 0.68 11.94 2.45
N CYS A 196 0.10 11.39 3.53
CA CYS A 196 0.80 11.11 4.78
C CYS A 196 1.14 9.62 4.83
N VAL A 197 2.34 9.27 4.38
CA VAL A 197 2.76 7.86 4.24
C VAL A 197 2.96 7.23 5.62
N LYS A 198 2.40 6.02 5.85
CA LYS A 198 2.32 5.39 7.18
C LYS A 198 2.61 3.90 7.17
N HIS A 199 2.96 3.30 8.30
CA HIS A 199 3.35 3.87 9.59
C HIS A 199 4.87 3.76 9.75
N PHE A 200 5.56 4.84 9.92
CA PHE A 200 7.02 4.94 9.93
C PHE A 200 7.59 4.72 11.33
N ALA A 201 8.20 3.56 11.66
CA ALA A 201 8.39 2.38 10.84
C ALA A 201 8.17 1.10 11.68
N LEU A 202 8.21 -0.06 11.00
CA LEU A 202 8.24 -1.35 11.68
C LEU A 202 6.93 -1.75 12.39
N ASN A 203 5.79 -1.16 12.03
CA ASN A 203 4.47 -1.61 12.52
C ASN A 203 3.99 -2.82 11.69
N ASN A 204 4.56 -3.99 11.96
CA ASN A 204 4.32 -5.22 11.21
C ASN A 204 3.43 -6.23 11.97
N GLN A 205 2.82 -5.79 13.07
CA GLN A 205 1.80 -6.50 13.84
C GLN A 205 0.93 -5.51 14.61
N GLU A 206 -0.28 -5.93 14.96
CA GLU A 206 -1.22 -5.16 15.77
C GLU A 206 -1.18 -5.55 17.25
N GLN A 207 -0.84 -6.82 17.53
CA GLN A 207 -0.69 -7.29 18.90
C GLN A 207 0.43 -6.51 19.61
N TRP A 208 0.10 -5.85 20.72
CA TRP A 208 1.01 -5.03 21.53
C TRP A 208 1.64 -3.83 20.82
N ARG A 209 1.07 -3.41 19.69
CA ARG A 209 1.63 -2.35 18.85
C ARG A 209 2.01 -1.06 19.61
N GLY A 210 1.28 -0.71 20.69
CA GLY A 210 1.52 0.50 21.48
C GLY A 210 2.74 0.44 22.41
N HIS A 211 3.41 -0.72 22.59
CA HIS A 211 4.52 -0.87 23.52
C HIS A 211 5.59 -1.88 23.12
N ILE A 212 5.35 -2.70 22.11
CA ILE A 212 6.37 -3.67 21.65
C ILE A 212 7.62 -2.94 21.14
N ASN A 213 8.79 -3.37 21.62
CA ASN A 213 10.07 -2.88 21.12
C ASN A 213 10.61 -3.78 20.01
N VAL A 214 10.78 -3.24 18.82
CA VAL A 214 11.29 -3.97 17.66
C VAL A 214 12.81 -3.83 17.60
N GLU A 215 13.48 -4.99 17.53
CA GLU A 215 14.90 -5.12 17.27
C GLU A 215 15.10 -5.77 15.90
N VAL A 216 15.82 -5.08 15.04
CA VAL A 216 16.13 -5.49 13.66
C VAL A 216 17.52 -5.01 13.28
N SER A 217 18.24 -5.76 12.43
CA SER A 217 19.54 -5.34 11.89
C SER A 217 19.39 -4.04 11.07
N ASP A 218 20.42 -3.22 11.01
CA ASP A 218 20.43 -2.05 10.13
C ASP A 218 20.26 -2.46 8.67
N ARG A 219 20.77 -3.64 8.34
CA ARG A 219 20.67 -4.21 7.02
C ARG A 219 19.21 -4.50 6.64
N ALA A 220 18.48 -5.24 7.45
CA ALA A 220 17.06 -5.52 7.19
C ALA A 220 16.21 -4.23 7.26
N LEU A 221 16.53 -3.31 8.17
CA LEU A 221 15.91 -2.00 8.25
C LEU A 221 15.99 -1.28 6.90
N HIS A 222 17.20 -1.15 6.34
CA HIS A 222 17.44 -0.39 5.11
C HIS A 222 17.06 -1.15 3.82
N GLU A 223 17.19 -2.49 3.78
CA GLU A 223 16.94 -3.29 2.58
C GLU A 223 15.47 -3.72 2.45
N ILE A 224 14.72 -3.87 3.57
CA ILE A 224 13.37 -4.43 3.59
C ILE A 224 12.33 -3.42 4.07
N TYR A 225 12.51 -2.82 5.26
CA TYR A 225 11.43 -2.09 5.92
C TYR A 225 11.32 -0.61 5.54
N LEU A 226 12.41 0.01 5.10
CA LEU A 226 12.44 1.43 4.75
C LEU A 226 12.31 1.79 3.25
N PRO A 227 12.58 0.89 2.26
CA PRO A 227 12.64 1.31 0.85
C PRO A 227 11.36 1.94 0.30
N ALA A 228 10.17 1.43 0.67
CA ALA A 228 8.90 2.01 0.24
C ALA A 228 8.71 3.44 0.77
N PHE A 229 9.05 3.70 2.03
CA PHE A 229 9.03 5.04 2.62
C PHE A 229 10.04 5.96 1.94
N LYS A 230 11.27 5.48 1.72
CA LYS A 230 12.31 6.25 1.02
C LYS A 230 11.87 6.67 -0.37
N SER A 231 11.32 5.74 -1.14
CA SER A 231 10.82 6.04 -2.49
C SER A 231 9.62 6.99 -2.47
N ALA A 232 8.70 6.86 -1.52
CA ALA A 232 7.59 7.79 -1.35
C ALA A 232 8.08 9.23 -1.11
N ILE A 233 9.16 9.41 -0.33
CA ILE A 233 9.75 10.71 -0.01
C ILE A 233 10.62 11.23 -1.15
N VAL A 234 11.62 10.47 -1.56
CA VAL A 234 12.67 10.93 -2.49
C VAL A 234 12.16 10.98 -3.93
N GLU A 235 11.38 9.96 -4.35
CA GLU A 235 10.85 9.88 -5.71
C GLU A 235 9.42 10.43 -5.78
N GLY A 236 8.56 10.12 -4.80
CA GLY A 236 7.17 10.57 -4.73
C GLY A 236 6.99 12.00 -4.24
N ASN A 237 8.01 12.56 -3.59
CA ASN A 237 7.96 13.88 -2.94
C ASN A 237 6.80 14.01 -1.94
N ALA A 238 6.63 13.01 -1.07
CA ALA A 238 5.59 13.04 -0.04
C ALA A 238 5.76 14.25 0.89
N TRP A 239 4.65 14.91 1.24
CA TRP A 239 4.67 16.13 2.06
C TRP A 239 4.47 15.85 3.54
N ALA A 240 3.99 14.66 3.89
CA ALA A 240 3.79 14.25 5.27
C ALA A 240 4.15 12.77 5.46
N ILE A 241 4.50 12.42 6.69
CA ILE A 241 4.73 11.03 7.13
C ILE A 241 4.14 10.83 8.52
N MET A 242 3.61 9.65 8.81
CA MET A 242 3.08 9.31 10.11
C MET A 242 4.02 8.35 10.84
N GLY A 243 4.41 8.70 12.09
CA GLY A 243 5.14 7.81 12.98
C GLY A 243 4.30 6.59 13.38
N ALA A 244 4.96 5.47 13.68
CA ALA A 244 4.28 4.24 14.10
C ALA A 244 4.12 4.18 15.63
N TYR A 245 3.20 3.34 16.10
CA TYR A 245 2.94 3.14 17.55
C TYR A 245 4.08 2.44 18.29
N ASN A 246 4.71 1.46 17.65
CA ASN A 246 5.71 0.60 18.29
C ASN A 246 6.99 1.35 18.64
N LYS A 247 7.78 0.73 19.49
CA LYS A 247 9.15 1.17 19.74
C LYS A 247 10.11 0.55 18.72
N PHE A 248 11.17 1.28 18.46
CA PHE A 248 12.36 0.82 17.78
C PHE A 248 13.57 1.16 18.61
N ARG A 249 14.34 0.15 19.01
CA ARG A 249 15.53 0.32 19.87
C ARG A 249 15.25 1.17 21.11
N GLY A 250 14.14 0.88 21.78
CA GLY A 250 13.75 1.49 23.07
C GLY A 250 12.92 2.77 22.97
N GLN A 251 12.91 3.52 21.85
CA GLN A 251 12.13 4.73 21.66
C GLN A 251 10.89 4.50 20.79
N HIS A 252 9.76 5.12 21.13
CA HIS A 252 8.58 5.09 20.27
C HIS A 252 8.81 5.76 18.93
N CYS A 253 8.37 5.13 17.83
CA CYS A 253 8.64 5.60 16.48
C CYS A 253 8.10 7.01 16.19
N CYS A 254 7.05 7.45 16.87
CA CYS A 254 6.52 8.82 16.75
C CYS A 254 7.50 9.90 17.23
N HIS A 255 8.51 9.54 18.02
CA HIS A 255 9.56 10.45 18.49
C HIS A 255 10.91 9.73 18.62
N ASN A 256 11.23 8.87 17.67
CA ASN A 256 12.48 8.11 17.61
C ASN A 256 13.57 8.93 16.89
N GLU A 257 14.66 9.22 17.61
CA GLU A 257 15.78 10.02 17.10
C GLU A 257 16.41 9.42 15.83
N ILE A 258 16.67 8.11 15.85
CA ILE A 258 17.32 7.42 14.73
C ILE A 258 16.44 7.49 13.48
N LEU A 259 15.14 7.23 13.63
CA LEU A 259 14.22 7.20 12.50
C LEU A 259 13.92 8.60 11.96
N LEU A 260 13.54 9.55 12.82
CA LEU A 260 12.97 10.82 12.38
C LEU A 260 14.02 11.87 12.04
N ASN A 261 15.04 12.04 12.89
CA ASN A 261 16.16 12.93 12.56
C ASN A 261 17.17 12.22 11.67
N GLY A 262 17.83 11.16 12.16
CA GLY A 262 18.96 10.55 11.48
C GLY A 262 18.65 10.02 10.09
N ILE A 263 17.57 9.23 9.94
CA ILE A 263 17.24 8.61 8.64
C ILE A 263 16.35 9.51 7.80
N LEU A 264 15.22 9.95 8.34
CA LEU A 264 14.20 10.65 7.56
C LEU A 264 14.66 12.06 7.16
N LYS A 265 15.05 12.90 8.13
CA LYS A 265 15.39 14.31 7.88
C LYS A 265 16.82 14.47 7.37
N ASP A 266 17.81 13.89 8.04
CA ASP A 266 19.22 14.11 7.68
C ASP A 266 19.64 13.29 6.45
N SER A 267 19.41 11.96 6.47
CA SER A 267 19.90 11.11 5.36
C SER A 267 19.07 11.22 4.09
N TRP A 268 17.73 11.39 4.20
CA TRP A 268 16.85 11.48 3.02
C TRP A 268 16.47 12.90 2.65
N GLY A 269 16.79 13.89 3.51
CA GLY A 269 16.48 15.30 3.27
C GLY A 269 14.99 15.62 3.31
N PHE A 270 14.22 14.92 4.15
CA PHE A 270 12.79 15.17 4.28
C PHE A 270 12.51 16.52 4.94
N ASP A 271 11.84 17.39 4.22
CA ASP A 271 11.49 18.75 4.65
C ASP A 271 9.99 18.96 4.89
N GLY A 272 9.22 17.85 4.84
CA GLY A 272 7.78 17.84 5.14
C GLY A 272 7.47 17.68 6.63
N VAL A 273 6.22 17.36 6.94
CA VAL A 273 5.69 17.28 8.31
C VAL A 273 5.67 15.84 8.80
N VAL A 274 6.20 15.60 10.00
CA VAL A 274 6.03 14.36 10.75
C VAL A 274 4.82 14.50 11.67
N ILE A 275 3.83 13.62 11.48
CA ILE A 275 2.61 13.55 12.27
C ILE A 275 2.69 12.28 13.14
N SER A 276 2.33 12.36 14.44
CA SER A 276 2.22 11.15 15.24
C SER A 276 1.02 10.31 14.82
N ASP A 277 1.06 9.00 15.03
CA ASP A 277 -0.17 8.24 15.12
C ASP A 277 -0.96 8.66 16.35
N TRP A 278 -2.28 8.39 16.42
CA TRP A 278 -3.18 8.91 17.45
C TRP A 278 -2.82 8.38 18.84
N ALA A 279 -2.41 9.29 19.73
CA ALA A 279 -1.86 8.97 21.05
C ALA A 279 -0.56 8.13 21.00
N GLY A 280 0.22 8.25 19.93
CA GLY A 280 1.51 7.58 19.76
C GLY A 280 2.70 8.31 20.38
N THR A 281 2.48 9.48 20.98
CA THR A 281 3.51 10.28 21.67
C THR A 281 3.53 9.93 23.16
N HIS A 282 4.71 9.77 23.76
CA HIS A 282 4.87 9.29 25.12
C HIS A 282 5.90 10.05 25.96
N ASN A 283 6.59 11.07 25.39
CA ASN A 283 7.63 11.81 26.05
C ASN A 283 7.76 13.22 25.46
N THR A 284 7.61 14.26 26.30
CA THR A 284 7.69 15.66 25.87
C THR A 284 9.06 16.01 25.28
N ASN A 285 10.17 15.65 25.97
CA ASN A 285 11.50 16.02 25.51
C ASN A 285 11.85 15.34 24.17
N GLU A 286 11.54 14.04 24.04
CA GLU A 286 11.75 13.31 22.79
C GLU A 286 10.86 13.89 21.66
N ALA A 287 9.59 14.21 21.93
CA ALA A 287 8.70 14.84 20.97
C ALA A 287 9.21 16.22 20.50
N ILE A 288 9.80 17.00 21.41
CA ILE A 288 10.38 18.32 21.11
C ILE A 288 11.60 18.17 20.18
N TYR A 289 12.54 17.28 20.51
CA TYR A 289 13.85 17.27 19.87
C TYR A 289 14.02 16.22 18.77
N ASN A 290 13.28 15.09 18.82
CA ASN A 290 13.53 13.95 17.97
C ASN A 290 12.68 13.95 16.66
N GLY A 291 12.25 15.12 16.20
CA GLY A 291 11.77 15.27 14.83
C GLY A 291 10.25 15.20 14.62
N LEU A 292 9.42 14.98 15.66
CA LEU A 292 7.96 15.09 15.57
C LEU A 292 7.56 16.56 15.34
N ASP A 293 6.59 16.80 14.43
CA ASP A 293 6.12 18.17 14.14
C ASP A 293 4.69 18.42 14.61
N ILE A 294 3.78 17.44 14.46
CA ILE A 294 2.38 17.54 14.92
C ILE A 294 2.04 16.28 15.74
N GLU A 295 1.61 16.48 16.97
CA GLU A 295 1.05 15.43 17.81
C GLU A 295 -0.45 15.32 17.63
N MET A 296 -0.95 14.12 17.27
CA MET A 296 -2.37 13.85 17.07
C MET A 296 -2.91 12.89 18.13
N GLY A 297 -4.21 12.98 18.38
CA GLY A 297 -4.95 12.15 19.30
C GLY A 297 -5.57 12.96 20.44
N THR A 298 -6.61 12.41 21.06
CA THR A 298 -7.23 12.97 22.25
C THR A 298 -6.42 12.50 23.47
N PRO A 299 -5.96 13.37 24.36
CA PRO A 299 -5.25 12.98 25.56
C PRO A 299 -6.06 11.99 26.40
N SER A 300 -5.41 10.94 26.89
CA SER A 300 -6.04 9.90 27.69
C SER A 300 -6.49 10.42 29.10
N ASN A 301 -5.77 11.40 29.62
CA ASN A 301 -6.09 12.07 30.90
C ASN A 301 -6.70 13.43 30.59
N LYS A 302 -8.02 13.54 30.77
CA LYS A 302 -8.69 14.84 30.83
C LYS A 302 -8.24 15.56 32.10
N ASN A 303 -7.12 16.26 32.00
CA ASN A 303 -6.71 17.13 33.10
C ASN A 303 -7.74 18.25 33.25
N LYS A 304 -8.58 18.15 34.30
CA LYS A 304 -9.68 19.10 34.54
C LYS A 304 -9.19 20.53 34.79
N SER A 305 -7.90 20.74 35.01
CA SER A 305 -7.27 22.05 35.18
C SER A 305 -6.92 22.75 33.87
N VAL A 306 -6.99 22.06 32.73
CA VAL A 306 -6.66 22.65 31.42
C VAL A 306 -7.95 23.09 30.74
N ARG A 307 -8.00 24.34 30.28
CA ARG A 307 -9.17 24.93 29.63
C ARG A 307 -9.60 24.17 28.37
N PHE A 308 -8.62 23.62 27.61
CA PHE A 308 -8.81 22.79 26.43
C PHE A 308 -8.11 21.45 26.64
N PRO A 309 -8.82 20.30 26.54
CA PRO A 309 -8.22 18.98 26.76
C PRO A 309 -6.98 18.67 25.91
N TYR A 310 -6.94 19.18 24.68
CA TYR A 310 -5.84 18.97 23.74
C TYR A 310 -4.53 19.67 24.16
N ASP A 311 -4.60 20.75 24.97
CA ASP A 311 -3.40 21.43 25.50
C ASP A 311 -2.60 20.52 26.45
N SER A 312 -3.18 19.43 26.95
CA SER A 312 -2.49 18.40 27.73
C SER A 312 -1.67 17.40 26.90
N ASN A 313 -1.61 17.56 25.59
CA ASN A 313 -0.69 16.82 24.72
C ASN A 313 0.78 17.14 25.09
N PHE A 314 1.70 16.23 24.76
CA PHE A 314 3.13 16.37 25.05
C PHE A 314 3.76 17.58 24.33
N LEU A 315 3.28 17.92 23.12
CA LEU A 315 3.64 19.16 22.41
C LEU A 315 2.71 20.36 22.73
N GLY A 316 1.81 20.22 23.73
CA GLY A 316 0.94 21.28 24.22
C GLY A 316 1.54 22.09 25.37
N SER A 317 0.81 22.20 26.50
CA SER A 317 1.19 23.02 27.66
C SER A 317 2.59 22.70 28.20
N SER A 318 2.97 21.43 28.25
CA SER A 318 4.31 21.03 28.71
C SER A 318 5.44 21.57 27.82
N PHE A 319 5.22 21.71 26.54
CA PHE A 319 6.19 22.33 25.63
C PHE A 319 6.21 23.86 25.80
N LEU A 320 5.03 24.48 25.94
CA LEU A 320 4.88 25.91 26.22
C LEU A 320 5.65 26.32 27.48
N ASP A 321 5.42 25.60 28.60
CA ASP A 321 6.09 25.86 29.87
C ASP A 321 7.61 25.82 29.72
N LYS A 322 8.15 24.85 29.01
CA LYS A 322 9.61 24.72 28.78
C LYS A 322 10.20 25.88 27.98
N ILE A 323 9.44 26.46 27.05
CA ILE A 323 9.89 27.66 26.31
C ILE A 323 9.83 28.89 27.23
N ILE A 324 8.74 29.09 27.95
CA ILE A 324 8.56 30.23 28.88
C ILE A 324 9.65 30.23 29.98
N ASN A 325 9.97 29.04 30.50
CA ASN A 325 11.02 28.89 31.53
C ASN A 325 12.45 28.96 30.95
N GLY A 326 12.62 29.09 29.63
CA GLY A 326 13.93 29.14 29.00
C GLY A 326 14.67 27.80 28.92
N GLU A 327 13.98 26.68 29.20
CA GLU A 327 14.54 25.32 29.07
C GLU A 327 14.72 24.90 27.65
N VAL A 328 13.85 25.38 26.72
CA VAL A 328 13.86 25.09 25.29
C VAL A 328 13.89 26.41 24.50
N SER A 329 14.79 26.48 23.53
CA SER A 329 14.84 27.64 22.63
C SER A 329 13.61 27.70 21.73
N GLU A 330 13.02 28.89 21.59
CA GLU A 330 11.93 29.14 20.65
C GLU A 330 12.28 28.77 19.19
N ARG A 331 13.57 28.73 18.84
CA ARG A 331 14.04 28.28 17.52
C ARG A 331 13.54 26.86 17.20
N VAL A 332 13.51 25.95 18.17
CA VAL A 332 13.03 24.57 17.99
C VAL A 332 11.55 24.55 17.62
N LEU A 333 10.74 25.41 18.26
CA LEU A 333 9.32 25.58 17.92
C LEU A 333 9.16 26.19 16.52
N ASN A 334 9.95 27.25 16.20
CA ASN A 334 9.91 27.91 14.90
C ASN A 334 10.22 26.95 13.75
N GLU A 335 11.15 26.01 13.92
CA GLU A 335 11.48 24.98 12.93
C GLU A 335 10.31 24.01 12.65
N LYS A 336 9.53 23.63 13.69
CA LYS A 336 8.32 22.81 13.52
C LYS A 336 7.23 23.59 12.77
N VAL A 337 6.96 24.81 13.24
CA VAL A 337 5.97 25.72 12.62
C VAL A 337 6.31 26.03 11.15
N ALA A 338 7.60 26.19 10.84
CA ALA A 338 8.04 26.42 9.46
C ALA A 338 7.67 25.24 8.54
N ARG A 339 7.86 23.98 8.99
CA ARG A 339 7.44 22.80 8.22
C ARG A 339 5.92 22.71 8.09
N ILE A 340 5.18 23.02 9.15
CA ILE A 340 3.71 23.04 9.12
C ILE A 340 3.21 24.11 8.15
N LEU A 341 3.72 25.34 8.20
CA LEU A 341 3.37 26.40 7.26
C LEU A 341 3.73 26.01 5.82
N LYS A 342 4.89 25.40 5.60
CA LYS A 342 5.27 24.89 4.28
C LYS A 342 4.27 23.88 3.73
N LEU A 343 3.77 22.96 4.57
CA LEU A 343 2.68 22.03 4.22
C LEU A 343 1.41 22.82 3.88
N MET A 344 1.04 23.79 4.71
CA MET A 344 -0.15 24.61 4.49
C MET A 344 -0.08 25.44 3.21
N PHE A 345 1.09 25.94 2.81
CA PHE A 345 1.28 26.61 1.51
C PHE A 345 1.07 25.68 0.31
N ARG A 346 1.30 24.39 0.48
CA ARG A 346 0.99 23.37 -0.54
C ARG A 346 -0.48 22.94 -0.51
N THR A 347 -1.17 23.09 0.61
CA THR A 347 -2.54 22.62 0.89
C THR A 347 -3.50 23.78 1.19
N SER A 348 -3.84 24.02 2.44
CA SER A 348 -4.92 24.93 2.88
C SER A 348 -4.71 26.40 2.47
N LEU A 349 -3.48 26.89 2.41
CA LEU A 349 -3.12 28.24 1.95
C LEU A 349 -2.90 28.34 0.43
N ASN A 350 -2.88 27.22 -0.30
CA ASN A 350 -2.72 27.24 -1.75
C ASN A 350 -4.02 27.63 -2.46
N LYS A 351 -4.12 28.89 -2.84
CA LYS A 351 -5.29 29.44 -3.56
C LYS A 351 -5.50 28.83 -4.96
N ASN A 352 -4.48 28.20 -5.53
CA ASN A 352 -4.51 27.61 -6.88
C ASN A 352 -4.78 26.10 -6.89
N ARG A 353 -4.97 25.47 -5.71
CA ARG A 353 -5.28 24.05 -5.67
C ARG A 353 -6.67 23.75 -6.25
N PRO A 354 -6.91 22.59 -6.85
CA PRO A 354 -8.21 22.18 -7.37
C PRO A 354 -9.30 22.23 -6.29
N PHE A 355 -10.57 22.39 -6.71
CA PHE A 355 -11.71 22.35 -5.77
C PHE A 355 -12.00 20.94 -5.24
N GLY A 356 -11.54 19.92 -5.94
CA GLY A 356 -11.92 18.54 -5.69
C GLY A 356 -13.24 18.19 -6.40
N ASN A 357 -13.50 16.89 -6.46
CA ASN A 357 -14.69 16.38 -7.13
C ASN A 357 -15.09 15.02 -6.52
N ILE A 358 -16.38 14.73 -6.50
CA ILE A 358 -16.91 13.37 -6.39
C ILE A 358 -17.55 13.01 -7.72
N ASN A 359 -16.77 12.51 -8.65
CA ASN A 359 -17.25 11.95 -9.90
C ASN A 359 -17.42 10.44 -9.73
N TYR A 360 -18.56 10.04 -9.20
CA TYR A 360 -18.86 8.63 -8.90
C TYR A 360 -18.68 7.71 -10.12
N GLU A 361 -19.05 8.15 -11.32
CA GLU A 361 -18.88 7.34 -12.54
C GLU A 361 -17.38 7.03 -12.79
N SER A 362 -16.52 8.05 -12.79
CA SER A 362 -15.08 7.90 -12.97
C SER A 362 -14.42 7.14 -11.82
N HIS A 363 -14.84 7.43 -10.57
CA HIS A 363 -14.26 6.82 -9.38
C HIS A 363 -14.65 5.34 -9.27
N TYR A 364 -15.91 4.98 -9.52
CA TYR A 364 -16.36 3.57 -9.58
C TYR A 364 -15.68 2.82 -10.72
N LYS A 365 -15.48 3.48 -11.90
CA LYS A 365 -14.69 2.87 -12.97
C LYS A 365 -13.24 2.59 -12.54
N THR A 366 -12.61 3.50 -11.84
CA THR A 366 -11.24 3.28 -11.31
C THR A 366 -11.23 2.17 -10.27
N ALA A 367 -12.20 2.14 -9.35
CA ALA A 367 -12.34 1.06 -8.38
C ALA A 367 -12.53 -0.29 -9.07
N TYR A 368 -13.37 -0.36 -10.11
CA TYR A 368 -13.58 -1.56 -10.92
C TYR A 368 -12.32 -1.99 -11.70
N ASP A 369 -11.63 -1.05 -12.34
CA ASP A 369 -10.40 -1.33 -13.10
C ASP A 369 -9.31 -1.91 -12.18
N VAL A 370 -9.12 -1.34 -10.98
CA VAL A 370 -8.17 -1.84 -9.98
C VAL A 370 -8.61 -3.20 -9.44
N ALA A 371 -9.91 -3.36 -9.12
CA ALA A 371 -10.45 -4.62 -8.62
C ALA A 371 -10.23 -5.76 -9.62
N THR A 372 -10.63 -5.57 -10.88
CA THR A 372 -10.52 -6.59 -11.93
C THR A 372 -9.07 -6.91 -12.29
N GLU A 373 -8.18 -5.89 -12.31
CA GLU A 373 -6.77 -6.10 -12.63
C GLU A 373 -5.97 -6.68 -11.45
N GLY A 374 -6.48 -6.53 -10.21
CA GLY A 374 -5.84 -7.04 -8.99
C GLY A 374 -6.32 -8.43 -8.55
N VAL A 375 -7.49 -8.89 -8.98
CA VAL A 375 -7.96 -10.26 -8.67
C VAL A 375 -6.99 -11.30 -9.24
N VAL A 376 -6.63 -12.31 -8.42
CA VAL A 376 -5.63 -13.31 -8.78
C VAL A 376 -6.27 -14.69 -8.93
N LEU A 377 -6.16 -15.30 -10.09
CA LEU A 377 -6.52 -16.71 -10.31
C LEU A 377 -5.37 -17.59 -9.81
N LEU A 378 -5.56 -18.24 -8.65
CA LEU A 378 -4.51 -19.05 -8.03
C LEU A 378 -4.45 -20.48 -8.58
N LYS A 379 -5.61 -21.03 -8.94
CA LYS A 379 -5.76 -22.39 -9.48
C LYS A 379 -6.95 -22.45 -10.42
N ASN A 380 -6.83 -23.21 -11.52
CA ASN A 380 -7.94 -23.45 -12.46
C ASN A 380 -7.80 -24.80 -13.16
N SER A 381 -8.07 -25.89 -12.44
CA SER A 381 -7.99 -27.25 -12.98
C SER A 381 -9.17 -27.54 -13.90
N ASN A 382 -8.86 -28.16 -15.05
CA ASN A 382 -9.84 -28.54 -16.08
C ASN A 382 -10.67 -27.34 -16.61
N ASN A 383 -10.11 -26.14 -16.55
CA ASN A 383 -10.74 -24.91 -17.03
C ASN A 383 -12.18 -24.74 -16.51
N LEU A 384 -12.40 -25.00 -15.19
CA LEU A 384 -13.71 -24.75 -14.57
C LEU A 384 -14.16 -23.30 -14.74
N LEU A 385 -13.22 -22.37 -14.64
CA LEU A 385 -13.42 -20.96 -14.96
C LEU A 385 -12.79 -20.63 -16.34
N PRO A 386 -13.37 -19.73 -17.13
CA PRO A 386 -14.61 -19.01 -16.85
C PRO A 386 -15.85 -19.89 -17.01
N ILE A 387 -16.93 -19.48 -16.34
CA ILE A 387 -18.25 -20.10 -16.50
C ILE A 387 -18.95 -19.42 -17.68
N ASP A 388 -19.40 -20.22 -18.62
CA ASP A 388 -20.14 -19.73 -19.79
C ASP A 388 -21.52 -19.19 -19.37
N LYS A 389 -21.66 -17.86 -19.35
CA LYS A 389 -22.89 -17.16 -18.94
C LYS A 389 -24.07 -17.35 -19.88
N SER A 390 -23.86 -17.89 -21.08
CA SER A 390 -24.95 -18.21 -22.02
C SER A 390 -25.70 -19.48 -21.66
N LYS A 391 -25.08 -20.37 -20.86
CA LYS A 391 -25.66 -21.67 -20.51
C LYS A 391 -26.70 -21.58 -19.44
N LYS A 392 -27.76 -22.38 -19.56
CA LYS A 392 -28.78 -22.62 -18.52
C LYS A 392 -28.27 -23.69 -17.55
N ILE A 393 -27.56 -23.26 -16.51
CA ILE A 393 -26.97 -24.11 -15.47
C ILE A 393 -27.48 -23.68 -14.09
N ARG A 394 -27.34 -24.59 -13.10
CA ARG A 394 -27.60 -24.30 -11.71
C ARG A 394 -26.29 -23.93 -11.00
N ILE A 395 -26.25 -22.73 -10.47
CA ILE A 395 -25.10 -22.23 -9.69
C ILE A 395 -25.50 -22.14 -8.22
N ALA A 396 -24.82 -22.89 -7.37
CA ALA A 396 -24.92 -22.75 -5.93
C ALA A 396 -23.90 -21.70 -5.46
N VAL A 397 -24.35 -20.59 -4.92
CA VAL A 397 -23.51 -19.61 -4.23
C VAL A 397 -23.54 -19.93 -2.74
N ILE A 398 -22.39 -20.26 -2.15
CA ILE A 398 -22.28 -20.68 -0.76
C ILE A 398 -21.27 -19.79 -0.03
N GLY A 399 -21.64 -19.30 1.14
CA GLY A 399 -20.74 -18.56 2.02
C GLY A 399 -21.31 -17.23 2.49
N GLU A 400 -21.10 -16.90 3.76
CA GLU A 400 -21.58 -15.64 4.36
C GLU A 400 -21.03 -14.42 3.63
N ASN A 401 -19.77 -14.49 3.14
CA ASN A 401 -19.13 -13.37 2.45
C ASN A 401 -19.78 -13.04 1.09
N ALA A 402 -20.66 -13.90 0.57
CA ALA A 402 -21.39 -13.62 -0.67
C ALA A 402 -22.32 -12.40 -0.57
N GLU A 403 -22.89 -12.16 0.60
CA GLU A 403 -23.81 -11.03 0.84
C GLU A 403 -23.12 -9.86 1.56
N LYS A 404 -21.96 -10.08 2.19
CA LYS A 404 -21.32 -9.06 2.99
C LYS A 404 -20.73 -7.93 2.15
N LYS A 405 -20.90 -6.73 2.66
CA LYS A 405 -20.26 -5.50 2.20
C LYS A 405 -19.07 -5.22 3.12
N MET A 406 -17.86 -5.17 2.54
CA MET A 406 -16.59 -5.19 3.28
C MET A 406 -15.93 -3.81 3.46
N SER A 407 -16.60 -2.74 3.05
CA SER A 407 -16.09 -1.36 3.25
C SER A 407 -16.25 -0.87 4.69
N ARG A 408 -17.14 -1.49 5.46
CA ARG A 408 -17.32 -1.21 6.90
C ARG A 408 -16.42 -2.12 7.74
N GLY A 409 -15.99 -1.60 8.90
CA GLY A 409 -15.12 -2.30 9.85
C GLY A 409 -13.64 -2.24 9.46
N GLY A 410 -12.80 -2.89 10.24
CA GLY A 410 -11.34 -2.91 10.03
C GLY A 410 -10.58 -1.78 10.72
N GLY A 411 -11.23 -0.89 11.45
CA GLY A 411 -10.59 0.20 12.21
C GLY A 411 -10.56 1.54 11.46
N SER A 412 -9.42 2.23 11.46
CA SER A 412 -9.26 3.55 10.86
C SER A 412 -9.56 3.60 9.34
N SER A 413 -9.45 2.47 8.66
CA SER A 413 -9.75 2.33 7.24
C SER A 413 -11.23 2.13 6.92
N GLU A 414 -12.13 2.17 7.92
CA GLU A 414 -13.57 2.02 7.72
C GLU A 414 -14.16 3.17 6.90
N LEU A 415 -15.06 2.84 5.95
CA LEU A 415 -15.64 3.78 5.02
C LEU A 415 -17.16 3.80 5.09
N LYS A 416 -17.74 4.97 4.90
CA LYS A 416 -19.17 5.19 4.66
C LYS A 416 -19.37 5.39 3.16
N VAL A 417 -19.84 4.34 2.50
CA VAL A 417 -19.89 4.30 1.03
C VAL A 417 -21.30 4.58 0.51
N ASP A 418 -21.38 5.28 -0.61
CA ASP A 418 -22.65 5.49 -1.33
C ASP A 418 -23.17 4.16 -1.92
N LYS A 419 -22.29 3.43 -2.59
CA LYS A 419 -22.59 2.17 -3.26
C LYS A 419 -21.55 1.11 -2.97
N GLU A 420 -22.01 -0.09 -2.65
CA GLU A 420 -21.17 -1.29 -2.62
C GLU A 420 -21.97 -2.49 -3.11
N VAL A 421 -21.49 -3.11 -4.19
CA VAL A 421 -22.13 -4.29 -4.79
C VAL A 421 -21.60 -5.54 -4.11
N SER A 422 -22.48 -6.34 -3.48
CA SER A 422 -22.08 -7.61 -2.88
C SER A 422 -21.75 -8.65 -3.96
N PRO A 423 -20.88 -9.64 -3.67
CA PRO A 423 -20.57 -10.72 -4.61
C PRO A 423 -21.81 -11.41 -5.17
N LEU A 424 -22.78 -11.76 -4.31
CA LEU A 424 -24.03 -12.39 -4.72
C LEU A 424 -24.82 -11.52 -5.70
N SER A 425 -24.95 -10.22 -5.41
CA SER A 425 -25.67 -9.30 -6.31
C SER A 425 -25.01 -9.18 -7.67
N GLY A 426 -23.68 -9.13 -7.71
CA GLY A 426 -22.92 -9.11 -8.96
C GLY A 426 -23.09 -10.39 -9.77
N ILE A 427 -23.03 -11.55 -9.11
CA ILE A 427 -23.20 -12.86 -9.75
C ILE A 427 -24.62 -13.02 -10.32
N ILE A 428 -25.65 -12.65 -9.56
CA ILE A 428 -27.05 -12.70 -10.05
C ILE A 428 -27.23 -11.83 -11.31
N LYS A 429 -26.65 -10.64 -11.32
CA LYS A 429 -26.72 -9.72 -12.46
C LYS A 429 -25.99 -10.27 -13.71
N GLU A 430 -24.82 -10.87 -13.51
CA GLU A 430 -23.95 -11.34 -14.62
C GLU A 430 -24.47 -12.63 -15.25
N PHE A 431 -24.94 -13.57 -14.44
CA PHE A 431 -25.35 -14.91 -14.90
C PHE A 431 -26.89 -15.01 -15.03
N ASN A 432 -27.48 -14.12 -15.79
CA ASN A 432 -28.95 -13.97 -15.94
C ASN A 432 -29.66 -15.16 -16.59
N ASN A 433 -28.94 -16.06 -17.29
CA ASN A 433 -29.45 -17.30 -17.86
C ASN A 433 -29.35 -18.50 -16.91
N ALA A 434 -28.61 -18.39 -15.81
CA ALA A 434 -28.44 -19.45 -14.84
C ALA A 434 -29.53 -19.41 -13.75
N THR A 435 -29.82 -20.56 -13.17
CA THR A 435 -30.56 -20.63 -11.91
C THR A 435 -29.58 -20.49 -10.76
N ILE A 436 -29.65 -19.38 -10.03
CA ILE A 436 -28.75 -19.10 -8.90
C ILE A 436 -29.50 -19.29 -7.61
N GLU A 437 -28.95 -20.15 -6.75
CA GLU A 437 -29.46 -20.36 -5.40
C GLU A 437 -28.36 -20.07 -4.38
N TYR A 438 -28.73 -19.51 -3.23
CA TYR A 438 -27.81 -19.11 -2.17
C TYR A 438 -28.01 -19.89 -0.88
N ALA A 439 -26.92 -20.25 -0.23
CA ALA A 439 -26.90 -20.77 1.14
C ALA A 439 -25.75 -20.15 1.93
N LYS A 440 -26.03 -19.60 3.11
CA LYS A 440 -25.03 -18.95 3.97
C LYS A 440 -23.87 -19.89 4.34
N GLY A 441 -24.15 -21.16 4.63
CA GLY A 441 -23.18 -22.22 4.87
C GLY A 441 -22.47 -22.17 6.22
N TYR A 442 -22.07 -20.98 6.67
CA TYR A 442 -21.46 -20.68 7.96
C TYR A 442 -21.85 -19.26 8.39
N SER A 443 -21.65 -18.95 9.67
CA SER A 443 -21.88 -17.59 10.19
C SER A 443 -20.73 -17.14 11.08
N SER A 444 -20.44 -15.85 11.03
CA SER A 444 -19.60 -15.13 11.98
C SER A 444 -20.38 -14.67 13.24
N ASP A 445 -21.68 -14.89 13.30
CA ASP A 445 -22.52 -14.64 14.46
C ASP A 445 -22.66 -15.95 15.27
N ASP A 446 -22.18 -15.94 16.50
CA ASP A 446 -22.22 -17.09 17.41
C ASP A 446 -23.65 -17.53 17.80
N ASN A 447 -24.65 -16.65 17.61
CA ASN A 447 -26.05 -16.98 17.86
C ASN A 447 -26.68 -17.83 16.75
N GLU A 448 -26.06 -17.95 15.58
CA GLU A 448 -26.58 -18.76 14.49
C GLU A 448 -26.18 -20.23 14.57
N ASN A 449 -27.07 -21.12 14.18
CA ASN A 449 -26.83 -22.57 14.19
C ASN A 449 -26.00 -23.01 12.98
N ASN A 450 -24.67 -22.95 13.12
CA ASN A 450 -23.72 -23.33 12.06
C ASN A 450 -23.91 -24.77 11.53
N ARG A 451 -24.42 -25.73 12.35
CA ARG A 451 -24.70 -27.09 11.87
C ARG A 451 -25.86 -27.11 10.86
N GLN A 452 -26.91 -26.30 11.10
CA GLN A 452 -28.06 -26.21 10.19
C GLN A 452 -27.67 -25.47 8.90
N LEU A 453 -26.87 -24.39 9.00
CA LEU A 453 -26.35 -23.68 7.85
C LEU A 453 -25.50 -24.57 6.95
N LYS A 454 -24.60 -25.35 7.54
CA LYS A 454 -23.78 -26.34 6.84
C LYS A 454 -24.60 -27.38 6.11
N SER A 455 -25.63 -27.96 6.77
CA SER A 455 -26.51 -28.94 6.14
C SER A 455 -27.22 -28.39 4.91
N LYS A 456 -27.80 -27.19 5.00
CA LYS A 456 -28.46 -26.51 3.86
C LYS A 456 -27.50 -26.29 2.70
N ALA A 457 -26.28 -25.88 2.98
CA ALA A 457 -25.26 -25.63 1.96
C ALA A 457 -24.85 -26.92 1.23
N ILE A 458 -24.72 -28.04 1.94
CA ILE A 458 -24.40 -29.35 1.36
C ILE A 458 -25.55 -29.82 0.45
N GLU A 459 -26.80 -29.71 0.90
CA GLU A 459 -27.96 -30.12 0.09
C GLU A 459 -28.07 -29.25 -1.19
N LEU A 460 -27.77 -27.95 -1.09
CA LEU A 460 -27.73 -27.09 -2.27
C LEU A 460 -26.60 -27.52 -3.24
N ALA A 461 -25.42 -27.82 -2.73
CA ALA A 461 -24.27 -28.24 -3.53
C ALA A 461 -24.49 -29.54 -4.30
N LYS A 462 -25.27 -30.49 -3.75
CA LYS A 462 -25.59 -31.79 -4.40
C LYS A 462 -26.35 -31.64 -5.72
N ARG A 463 -27.18 -30.61 -5.85
CA ARG A 463 -28.05 -30.39 -7.01
C ARG A 463 -27.54 -29.34 -7.99
N ALA A 464 -26.41 -28.67 -7.67
CA ALA A 464 -25.85 -27.65 -8.50
C ALA A 464 -24.87 -28.23 -9.55
N ASP A 465 -24.80 -27.60 -10.75
CA ASP A 465 -23.82 -27.92 -11.76
C ASP A 465 -22.45 -27.36 -11.39
N VAL A 466 -22.45 -26.17 -10.75
CA VAL A 466 -21.24 -25.48 -10.24
C VAL A 466 -21.50 -24.90 -8.85
N VAL A 467 -20.51 -25.00 -7.99
CA VAL A 467 -20.50 -24.34 -6.67
C VAL A 467 -19.50 -23.19 -6.66
N LEU A 468 -19.98 -22.00 -6.34
CA LEU A 468 -19.17 -20.81 -6.03
C LEU A 468 -19.15 -20.65 -4.51
N PHE A 469 -18.04 -21.04 -3.89
CA PHE A 469 -17.83 -20.86 -2.46
C PHE A 469 -17.19 -19.47 -2.21
N ILE A 470 -17.95 -18.53 -1.66
CA ILE A 470 -17.49 -17.16 -1.37
C ILE A 470 -17.15 -17.08 0.12
N GLY A 471 -15.88 -17.22 0.42
CA GLY A 471 -15.39 -17.27 1.79
C GLY A 471 -14.15 -16.42 2.02
N GLY A 472 -13.42 -16.69 3.09
CA GLY A 472 -12.21 -15.99 3.47
C GLY A 472 -12.29 -15.37 4.86
N LEU A 473 -11.70 -14.19 4.99
CA LEU A 473 -11.70 -13.38 6.20
C LEU A 473 -12.80 -12.31 6.14
N ASN A 474 -12.88 -11.50 7.18
CA ASN A 474 -13.74 -10.32 7.23
C ASN A 474 -13.04 -9.18 8.00
N LYS A 475 -13.74 -8.08 8.24
CA LYS A 475 -13.23 -6.89 8.92
C LYS A 475 -13.52 -6.86 10.44
N ASN A 476 -13.90 -8.00 11.03
CA ASN A 476 -14.11 -8.11 12.48
C ASN A 476 -12.77 -8.19 13.22
N SER A 477 -12.80 -7.91 14.53
CA SER A 477 -11.64 -8.10 15.42
C SER A 477 -11.07 -9.52 15.29
N PHE A 478 -9.75 -9.64 15.35
CA PHE A 478 -8.99 -10.88 15.16
C PHE A 478 -9.13 -11.51 13.75
N GLN A 479 -9.53 -10.71 12.77
CA GLN A 479 -9.50 -11.00 11.34
C GLN A 479 -8.62 -9.95 10.64
N ASP A 480 -9.06 -9.39 9.51
CA ASP A 480 -8.37 -8.26 8.88
C ASP A 480 -8.89 -6.94 9.51
N SER A 481 -8.33 -6.58 10.65
CA SER A 481 -8.76 -5.43 11.46
C SER A 481 -7.60 -4.80 12.21
N GLU A 482 -7.65 -3.48 12.35
CA GLU A 482 -6.77 -2.72 13.20
C GLU A 482 -6.93 -3.10 14.68
N ALA A 483 -5.88 -2.91 15.48
CA ALA A 483 -5.77 -3.20 16.90
C ALA A 483 -5.82 -4.69 17.29
N SER A 484 -5.87 -5.60 16.33
CA SER A 484 -5.84 -7.03 16.62
C SER A 484 -5.23 -7.84 15.48
N ASP A 485 -4.31 -8.74 15.82
CA ASP A 485 -3.81 -9.74 14.90
C ASP A 485 -4.74 -10.96 14.86
N ARG A 486 -4.70 -11.71 13.78
CA ARG A 486 -5.41 -12.98 13.63
C ARG A 486 -4.89 -13.99 14.64
N LYS A 487 -5.83 -14.76 15.25
CA LYS A 487 -5.50 -15.83 16.21
C LYS A 487 -5.04 -17.11 15.55
N ALA A 488 -5.39 -17.35 14.29
CA ALA A 488 -5.10 -18.57 13.55
C ALA A 488 -4.82 -18.26 12.06
N PHE A 489 -4.02 -19.12 11.45
CA PHE A 489 -3.72 -19.07 10.01
C PHE A 489 -4.83 -19.71 9.17
N GLU A 490 -5.64 -20.57 9.77
CA GLU A 490 -6.76 -21.26 9.18
C GLU A 490 -7.90 -20.29 8.76
N LEU A 491 -8.75 -20.74 7.86
CA LEU A 491 -10.03 -20.07 7.59
C LEU A 491 -10.93 -20.16 8.83
N PRO A 492 -11.57 -19.05 9.26
CA PRO A 492 -12.44 -19.05 10.43
C PRO A 492 -13.78 -19.76 10.16
N TYR A 493 -14.55 -19.96 11.22
CA TYR A 493 -15.96 -20.39 11.19
C TYR A 493 -16.20 -21.77 10.53
N GLY A 494 -15.20 -22.66 10.50
CA GLY A 494 -15.33 -24.01 9.92
C GLY A 494 -15.44 -24.03 8.40
N GLN A 495 -14.99 -22.99 7.71
CA GLN A 495 -15.06 -22.88 6.24
C GLN A 495 -14.26 -23.99 5.55
N ALA A 496 -13.06 -24.32 6.04
CA ALA A 496 -12.21 -25.36 5.44
C ALA A 496 -12.87 -26.75 5.47
N GLU A 497 -13.51 -27.09 6.58
CA GLU A 497 -14.28 -28.33 6.76
C GLU A 497 -15.51 -28.35 5.85
N LEU A 498 -16.20 -27.22 5.70
CA LEU A 498 -17.36 -27.10 4.82
C LEU A 498 -16.97 -27.29 3.35
N ILE A 499 -15.86 -26.69 2.91
CA ILE A 499 -15.32 -26.87 1.55
C ILE A 499 -15.03 -28.35 1.29
N LYS A 500 -14.34 -29.03 2.22
CA LYS A 500 -14.03 -30.45 2.10
C LYS A 500 -15.28 -31.34 2.07
N GLU A 501 -16.30 -30.99 2.87
CA GLU A 501 -17.54 -31.77 2.89
C GLU A 501 -18.33 -31.56 1.57
N ILE A 502 -18.44 -30.36 1.07
CA ILE A 502 -19.06 -30.07 -0.23
C ILE A 502 -18.35 -30.82 -1.35
N SER A 503 -17.02 -30.92 -1.32
CA SER A 503 -16.21 -31.56 -2.37
C SER A 503 -16.47 -33.09 -2.49
N LYS A 504 -17.04 -33.73 -1.48
CA LYS A 504 -17.47 -35.12 -1.57
C LYS A 504 -18.69 -35.29 -2.46
N HIS A 505 -19.52 -34.28 -2.59
CA HIS A 505 -20.79 -34.31 -3.31
C HIS A 505 -20.76 -33.58 -4.66
N ASN A 506 -19.95 -32.54 -4.79
CA ASN A 506 -19.78 -31.81 -6.04
C ASN A 506 -18.28 -31.56 -6.31
N LYS A 507 -17.83 -31.87 -7.53
CA LYS A 507 -16.42 -31.70 -7.93
C LYS A 507 -16.16 -30.37 -8.65
N ASN A 508 -17.21 -29.66 -9.05
CA ASN A 508 -17.12 -28.39 -9.77
C ASN A 508 -17.18 -27.21 -8.78
N ILE A 509 -16.17 -27.09 -7.94
CA ILE A 509 -16.09 -26.03 -6.93
C ILE A 509 -15.04 -24.99 -7.36
N ALA A 510 -15.44 -23.74 -7.38
CA ALA A 510 -14.56 -22.57 -7.39
C ALA A 510 -14.66 -21.86 -6.02
N VAL A 511 -13.55 -21.69 -5.34
CA VAL A 511 -13.45 -20.95 -4.08
C VAL A 511 -12.96 -19.53 -4.37
N ILE A 512 -13.74 -18.55 -3.95
CA ILE A 512 -13.44 -17.12 -4.04
C ILE A 512 -13.07 -16.65 -2.63
N LEU A 513 -11.78 -16.36 -2.42
CA LEU A 513 -11.25 -15.91 -1.14
C LEU A 513 -11.31 -14.37 -1.07
N ILE A 514 -12.09 -13.84 -0.14
CA ILE A 514 -12.08 -12.42 0.23
C ILE A 514 -11.21 -12.30 1.48
N SER A 515 -10.00 -11.75 1.33
CA SER A 515 -9.06 -11.54 2.43
C SER A 515 -7.95 -10.57 2.06
N GLY A 516 -7.42 -9.83 3.03
CA GLY A 516 -6.21 -9.03 2.88
C GLY A 516 -4.93 -9.81 3.21
N ASN A 517 -5.09 -11.07 3.62
CA ASN A 517 -4.02 -11.94 4.10
C ASN A 517 -4.01 -13.29 3.40
N ALA A 518 -2.85 -13.97 3.44
CA ALA A 518 -2.78 -15.40 3.16
C ALA A 518 -3.53 -16.19 4.23
N VAL A 519 -4.13 -17.30 3.80
CA VAL A 519 -4.81 -18.27 4.66
C VAL A 519 -4.29 -19.67 4.35
N LYS A 520 -4.44 -20.60 5.32
CA LYS A 520 -4.11 -22.00 5.09
C LYS A 520 -5.03 -22.60 4.03
N THR A 521 -4.45 -23.18 3.00
CA THR A 521 -5.16 -23.72 1.83
C THR A 521 -5.06 -25.25 1.76
N SER A 522 -5.16 -25.96 2.91
CA SER A 522 -5.07 -27.43 2.98
C SER A 522 -6.13 -28.17 2.14
N TRP A 523 -7.22 -27.47 1.81
CA TRP A 523 -8.32 -27.93 0.97
C TRP A 523 -8.11 -27.65 -0.54
N LYS A 524 -6.99 -27.08 -0.93
CA LYS A 524 -6.72 -26.66 -2.33
C LYS A 524 -6.80 -27.79 -3.35
N TYR A 525 -6.57 -29.03 -2.91
CA TYR A 525 -6.65 -30.22 -3.77
C TYR A 525 -8.08 -30.73 -3.96
N ASP A 526 -9.00 -30.33 -3.08
CA ASP A 526 -10.40 -30.76 -3.10
C ASP A 526 -11.27 -29.95 -4.06
N VAL A 527 -10.75 -28.83 -4.60
CA VAL A 527 -11.49 -27.88 -5.45
C VAL A 527 -10.81 -27.68 -6.79
N LYS A 528 -11.56 -27.32 -7.84
CA LYS A 528 -11.01 -27.10 -9.19
C LYS A 528 -10.39 -25.71 -9.35
N SER A 529 -11.02 -24.67 -8.81
CA SER A 529 -10.55 -23.30 -9.00
C SER A 529 -10.47 -22.57 -7.68
N ILE A 530 -9.49 -21.66 -7.58
CA ILE A 530 -9.28 -20.76 -6.43
C ILE A 530 -8.98 -19.37 -6.96
N VAL A 531 -9.74 -18.38 -6.50
CA VAL A 531 -9.58 -16.97 -6.86
C VAL A 531 -9.34 -16.17 -5.58
N GLN A 532 -8.26 -15.39 -5.52
CA GLN A 532 -8.01 -14.43 -4.46
C GLN A 532 -8.60 -13.08 -4.85
N SER A 533 -9.59 -12.62 -4.12
CA SER A 533 -10.43 -11.46 -4.48
C SER A 533 -10.26 -10.24 -3.56
N TRP A 534 -9.39 -10.28 -2.57
CA TRP A 534 -9.10 -9.14 -1.70
C TRP A 534 -10.37 -8.48 -1.11
N TYR A 535 -10.23 -7.22 -0.64
CA TYR A 535 -11.33 -6.29 -0.37
C TYR A 535 -11.42 -5.31 -1.53
N LEU A 536 -12.41 -5.49 -2.39
CA LEU A 536 -12.48 -4.85 -3.71
C LEU A 536 -13.28 -3.53 -3.73
N GLY A 537 -13.82 -3.11 -2.58
CA GLY A 537 -14.53 -1.84 -2.46
C GLY A 537 -15.89 -1.80 -3.16
N SER A 538 -16.25 -0.62 -3.66
CA SER A 538 -17.61 -0.33 -4.19
C SER A 538 -18.06 -1.27 -5.31
N GLU A 539 -17.17 -1.71 -6.17
CA GLU A 539 -17.49 -2.54 -7.33
C GLU A 539 -17.14 -4.03 -7.14
N ALA A 540 -16.99 -4.49 -5.89
CA ALA A 540 -16.54 -5.84 -5.53
C ALA A 540 -17.32 -6.94 -6.25
N GLY A 541 -18.66 -6.91 -6.18
CA GLY A 541 -19.52 -7.92 -6.79
C GLY A 541 -19.45 -7.92 -8.32
N ASN A 542 -19.42 -6.74 -8.94
CA ASN A 542 -19.29 -6.62 -10.38
C ASN A 542 -17.93 -7.16 -10.87
N ALA A 543 -16.84 -6.83 -10.18
CA ALA A 543 -15.50 -7.29 -10.52
C ALA A 543 -15.37 -8.82 -10.38
N ILE A 544 -15.85 -9.40 -9.28
CA ILE A 544 -15.85 -10.85 -9.07
C ILE A 544 -16.65 -11.55 -10.18
N ALA A 545 -17.85 -11.07 -10.47
CA ALA A 545 -18.72 -11.65 -11.47
C ALA A 545 -18.10 -11.62 -12.88
N SER A 546 -17.50 -10.49 -13.27
CA SER A 546 -16.81 -10.36 -14.58
C SER A 546 -15.60 -11.29 -14.74
N ILE A 547 -14.87 -11.56 -13.63
CA ILE A 547 -13.80 -12.56 -13.64
C ILE A 547 -14.41 -13.96 -13.81
N LEU A 548 -15.45 -14.30 -13.03
CA LEU A 548 -16.06 -15.64 -13.07
C LEU A 548 -16.68 -15.98 -14.43
N SER A 549 -17.24 -14.99 -15.15
CA SER A 549 -17.84 -15.15 -16.46
C SER A 549 -16.84 -15.12 -17.62
N GLY A 550 -15.60 -14.65 -17.36
CA GLY A 550 -14.59 -14.44 -18.40
C GLY A 550 -14.78 -13.16 -19.23
N GLU A 551 -15.70 -12.28 -18.83
CA GLU A 551 -15.79 -10.93 -19.40
C GLU A 551 -14.44 -10.19 -19.22
N ILE A 552 -13.81 -10.41 -18.08
CA ILE A 552 -12.44 -9.98 -17.79
C ILE A 552 -11.55 -11.21 -17.57
N ASN A 553 -10.45 -11.28 -18.31
CA ASN A 553 -9.42 -12.28 -18.10
C ASN A 553 -8.55 -11.87 -16.90
N PRO A 554 -8.43 -12.69 -15.83
CA PRO A 554 -7.63 -12.34 -14.63
C PRO A 554 -6.17 -12.11 -15.00
N SER A 555 -5.56 -11.10 -14.37
CA SER A 555 -4.17 -10.71 -14.62
C SER A 555 -3.43 -10.24 -13.36
N GLY A 556 -4.06 -10.36 -12.22
CA GLY A 556 -3.45 -10.05 -10.93
C GLY A 556 -2.34 -11.04 -10.58
N LYS A 557 -1.36 -10.58 -9.80
CA LYS A 557 -0.25 -11.39 -9.28
C LYS A 557 -0.17 -11.22 -7.78
N LEU A 558 0.14 -12.29 -7.05
CA LEU A 558 0.24 -12.25 -5.59
C LEU A 558 1.34 -11.27 -5.13
N PRO A 559 1.02 -10.27 -4.29
CA PRO A 559 2.02 -9.36 -3.73
C PRO A 559 2.70 -9.94 -2.47
N PHE A 560 2.33 -11.15 -2.07
CA PHE A 560 2.95 -11.92 -0.98
C PHE A 560 2.73 -13.42 -1.18
N SER A 561 3.59 -14.20 -0.55
CA SER A 561 3.54 -15.67 -0.58
C SER A 561 2.46 -16.22 0.36
N PHE A 562 1.83 -17.33 -0.04
CA PHE A 562 0.98 -18.16 0.82
C PHE A 562 1.80 -19.33 1.36
N PRO A 563 2.25 -19.32 2.62
CA PRO A 563 2.95 -20.48 3.18
C PRO A 563 2.02 -21.69 3.27
N GLU A 564 2.57 -22.91 3.25
CA GLU A 564 1.78 -24.15 3.45
C GLU A 564 1.35 -24.27 4.91
N LYS A 565 2.23 -23.93 5.84
CA LYS A 565 1.99 -23.85 7.29
C LYS A 565 2.55 -22.55 7.83
N LEU A 566 2.02 -22.09 8.95
CA LEU A 566 2.46 -20.87 9.58
C LEU A 566 3.96 -20.87 9.93
N SER A 567 4.49 -22.02 10.37
CA SER A 567 5.92 -22.21 10.68
C SER A 567 6.85 -22.11 9.46
N ASP A 568 6.31 -22.16 8.25
CA ASP A 568 7.08 -21.98 7.01
C ASP A 568 7.32 -20.51 6.69
N ASN A 569 6.67 -19.58 7.40
CA ASN A 569 6.93 -18.15 7.31
C ASN A 569 8.12 -17.77 8.22
N GLY A 570 9.05 -16.95 7.73
CA GLY A 570 10.27 -16.56 8.44
C GLY A 570 10.01 -15.96 9.83
N ALA A 571 9.01 -15.09 9.96
CA ALA A 571 8.65 -14.48 11.24
C ALA A 571 8.20 -15.51 12.31
N HIS A 572 7.62 -16.63 11.88
CA HIS A 572 7.12 -17.68 12.77
C HIS A 572 8.11 -18.84 12.97
N HIS A 573 9.12 -18.94 12.13
CA HIS A 573 10.12 -20.01 12.20
C HIS A 573 10.90 -20.01 13.51
N TYR A 574 11.17 -18.84 14.07
CA TYR A 574 11.95 -18.67 15.29
C TYR A 574 11.11 -18.62 16.56
N GLY A 575 9.81 -18.90 16.47
CA GLY A 575 8.89 -18.92 17.60
C GLY A 575 8.59 -17.56 18.21
N GLU A 576 8.17 -17.57 19.47
CA GLU A 576 7.60 -16.43 20.19
C GLU A 576 8.50 -15.17 20.17
N ILE A 577 9.81 -15.33 20.27
CA ILE A 577 10.76 -14.20 20.29
C ILE A 577 10.71 -13.39 19.00
N SER A 578 10.38 -14.02 17.87
CA SER A 578 10.26 -13.36 16.57
C SER A 578 8.82 -12.90 16.28
N TYR A 579 7.82 -13.65 16.71
CA TYR A 579 6.41 -13.28 16.66
C TYR A 579 5.60 -14.05 17.72
N PRO A 580 4.76 -13.38 18.51
CA PRO A 580 4.48 -11.93 18.53
C PRO A 580 5.50 -11.09 19.33
N GLY A 581 6.54 -11.70 19.88
CA GLY A 581 7.51 -11.10 20.77
C GLY A 581 7.40 -11.64 22.18
N LYS A 582 8.43 -11.41 23.00
CA LYS A 582 8.54 -11.84 24.41
C LYS A 582 9.06 -10.69 25.25
N ASN A 583 8.50 -10.50 26.45
CA ASN A 583 8.91 -9.45 27.39
C ASN A 583 8.91 -8.05 26.75
N ASN A 584 7.84 -7.71 26.01
CA ASN A 584 7.70 -6.45 25.27
C ASN A 584 8.81 -6.18 24.25
N SER A 585 9.54 -7.21 23.80
CA SER A 585 10.56 -7.12 22.76
C SER A 585 10.32 -8.14 21.68
N GLN A 586 10.63 -7.76 20.44
CA GLN A 586 10.48 -8.58 19.26
C GLN A 586 11.74 -8.51 18.42
N LEU A 587 12.34 -9.67 18.13
CA LEU A 587 13.51 -9.77 17.27
C LEU A 587 13.09 -10.21 15.86
N TYR A 588 13.41 -9.44 14.83
CA TYR A 588 13.19 -9.81 13.44
C TYR A 588 14.31 -10.75 12.95
N LYS A 589 14.29 -12.01 13.45
CA LYS A 589 15.37 -12.98 13.25
C LYS A 589 15.51 -13.50 11.83
N GLU A 590 14.48 -13.40 11.02
CA GLU A 590 14.52 -13.72 9.60
C GLU A 590 15.32 -12.69 8.80
N ASP A 591 15.62 -11.55 9.42
CA ASP A 591 16.47 -10.47 8.87
C ASP A 591 15.97 -10.03 7.48
N ILE A 592 16.84 -10.01 6.47
CA ILE A 592 16.51 -9.64 5.09
C ILE A 592 15.63 -10.70 4.37
N LEU A 593 15.43 -11.86 4.97
CA LEU A 593 14.73 -12.97 4.35
C LEU A 593 13.23 -12.94 4.66
N VAL A 594 12.52 -11.92 4.20
CA VAL A 594 11.07 -11.78 4.35
C VAL A 594 10.34 -12.36 3.12
N GLY A 595 9.22 -13.06 3.32
CA GLY A 595 8.35 -13.54 2.26
C GLY A 595 9.04 -14.55 1.33
N TYR A 596 8.95 -14.33 0.01
CA TYR A 596 9.56 -15.24 -0.97
C TYR A 596 11.09 -15.32 -0.85
N ARG A 597 11.76 -14.27 -0.33
CA ARG A 597 13.20 -14.31 -0.04
C ARG A 597 13.53 -15.43 0.93
N TRP A 598 12.71 -15.61 1.95
CA TRP A 598 12.82 -16.72 2.89
C TRP A 598 12.55 -18.05 2.22
N HIS A 599 11.39 -18.19 1.57
CA HIS A 599 10.97 -19.42 0.93
C HIS A 599 12.00 -19.93 -0.10
N ASP A 600 12.50 -19.03 -0.95
CA ASP A 600 13.45 -19.39 -2.00
C ASP A 600 14.86 -19.71 -1.46
N THR A 601 15.32 -18.96 -0.46
CA THR A 601 16.66 -19.17 0.14
C THR A 601 16.72 -20.41 1.01
N LYS A 602 15.64 -20.70 1.75
CA LYS A 602 15.55 -21.89 2.62
C LYS A 602 14.98 -23.11 1.88
N ASN A 603 14.70 -23.02 0.59
CA ASN A 603 14.07 -24.07 -0.24
C ASN A 603 12.74 -24.60 0.32
N ILE A 604 11.95 -23.74 0.96
CA ILE A 604 10.61 -24.04 1.47
C ILE A 604 9.59 -23.76 0.37
N ILE A 605 8.76 -24.74 0.02
CA ILE A 605 7.77 -24.60 -1.05
C ILE A 605 6.48 -24.00 -0.44
N PRO A 606 6.07 -22.79 -0.85
CA PRO A 606 4.80 -22.22 -0.42
C PRO A 606 3.61 -22.86 -1.17
N SER A 607 2.41 -22.71 -0.64
CA SER A 607 1.17 -23.08 -1.35
C SER A 607 1.04 -22.30 -2.66
N PHE A 608 1.32 -20.99 -2.62
CA PHE A 608 1.43 -20.12 -3.79
C PHE A 608 2.55 -19.10 -3.54
N GLY A 609 3.45 -18.97 -4.52
CA GLY A 609 4.61 -18.07 -4.41
C GLY A 609 4.27 -16.62 -4.75
N PHE A 610 5.14 -15.70 -4.32
CA PHE A 610 5.09 -14.30 -4.74
C PHE A 610 5.08 -14.16 -6.26
N GLY A 611 4.27 -13.24 -6.76
CA GLY A 611 4.13 -12.99 -8.20
C GLY A 611 3.26 -14.00 -8.94
N HIS A 612 2.78 -15.07 -8.27
CA HIS A 612 1.93 -16.09 -8.89
C HIS A 612 0.54 -15.52 -9.24
N GLY A 613 0.05 -15.92 -10.41
CA GLY A 613 -1.30 -15.64 -10.89
C GLY A 613 -1.48 -16.19 -12.29
N LEU A 614 -2.57 -16.92 -12.51
CA LEU A 614 -2.95 -17.55 -13.77
C LEU A 614 -3.82 -16.63 -14.62
N SER A 615 -4.02 -17.02 -15.86
CA SER A 615 -4.89 -16.38 -16.84
C SER A 615 -5.80 -17.40 -17.49
N TYR A 616 -6.87 -16.97 -18.15
CA TYR A 616 -7.70 -17.82 -19.03
C TYR A 616 -7.05 -18.06 -20.41
N THR A 617 -5.90 -17.45 -20.66
CA THR A 617 -5.05 -17.73 -21.82
C THR A 617 -3.67 -18.20 -21.35
N THR A 618 -2.82 -18.60 -22.29
CA THR A 618 -1.46 -19.05 -22.02
C THR A 618 -0.47 -18.08 -22.65
N PHE A 619 0.51 -17.66 -21.87
CA PHE A 619 1.60 -16.81 -22.37
C PHE A 619 2.90 -17.61 -22.43
N GLU A 620 3.72 -17.30 -23.42
CA GLU A 620 5.06 -17.80 -23.61
C GLU A 620 6.04 -16.63 -23.60
N LEU A 621 7.08 -16.70 -22.77
CA LEU A 621 8.20 -15.78 -22.78
C LEU A 621 9.30 -16.37 -23.66
N PHE A 622 9.74 -15.63 -24.67
CA PHE A 622 10.77 -16.08 -25.60
C PHE A 622 11.71 -14.93 -26.00
N ASP A 623 12.76 -15.22 -26.75
CA ASP A 623 13.82 -14.27 -27.14
C ASP A 623 14.37 -13.47 -25.92
N ILE A 624 14.56 -14.17 -24.79
CA ILE A 624 14.96 -13.56 -23.52
C ILE A 624 16.47 -13.34 -23.51
N ASN A 625 16.90 -12.09 -23.43
CA ASN A 625 18.29 -11.71 -23.46
C ASN A 625 18.60 -10.50 -22.58
N THR A 626 19.89 -10.28 -22.30
CA THR A 626 20.41 -9.02 -21.78
C THR A 626 21.26 -8.34 -22.85
N ASN A 627 21.30 -7.00 -22.82
CA ASN A 627 22.05 -6.24 -23.84
C ASN A 627 23.57 -6.52 -23.84
N LYS A 628 24.11 -7.06 -22.78
CA LYS A 628 25.51 -7.53 -22.61
C LYS A 628 25.63 -8.42 -21.37
N ASN A 629 26.82 -9.04 -21.17
CA ASN A 629 27.09 -9.94 -20.05
C ASN A 629 28.05 -9.38 -18.99
N LYS A 630 28.57 -8.15 -19.17
CA LYS A 630 29.46 -7.46 -18.21
C LYS A 630 29.01 -6.02 -18.07
N TYR A 631 28.94 -5.53 -16.83
CA TYR A 631 28.46 -4.18 -16.51
C TYR A 631 29.37 -3.49 -15.51
N ARG A 632 29.49 -2.17 -15.65
CA ARG A 632 30.11 -1.27 -14.66
C ARG A 632 29.06 -0.73 -13.71
N LEU A 633 29.48 -0.19 -12.57
CA LEU A 633 28.60 0.28 -11.49
C LEU A 633 27.60 1.38 -11.92
N ASN A 634 27.98 2.22 -12.87
CA ASN A 634 27.13 3.33 -13.36
C ASN A 634 26.22 2.95 -14.55
N GLU A 635 26.19 1.70 -14.93
CA GLU A 635 25.42 1.23 -16.08
C GLU A 635 24.04 0.68 -15.68
N LYS A 636 23.23 0.35 -16.70
CA LYS A 636 21.95 -0.33 -16.55
C LYS A 636 22.00 -1.66 -17.25
N ILE A 637 21.49 -2.69 -16.58
CA ILE A 637 21.20 -4.00 -17.18
C ILE A 637 19.87 -3.82 -17.91
N ASN A 638 19.90 -3.97 -19.23
CA ASN A 638 18.67 -3.98 -20.02
C ASN A 638 18.30 -5.43 -20.29
N VAL A 639 17.14 -5.87 -19.78
CA VAL A 639 16.53 -7.19 -20.04
C VAL A 639 15.48 -6.99 -21.12
N VAL A 640 15.62 -7.72 -22.23
CA VAL A 640 14.67 -7.74 -23.34
C VAL A 640 14.06 -9.13 -23.44
N CYS A 641 12.76 -9.20 -23.58
CA CYS A 641 12.05 -10.44 -23.91
C CYS A 641 10.81 -10.16 -24.74
N LYS A 642 10.26 -11.20 -25.37
CA LYS A 642 8.96 -11.13 -26.03
C LYS A 642 7.96 -11.97 -25.25
N VAL A 643 6.74 -11.46 -25.12
CA VAL A 643 5.60 -12.17 -24.53
C VAL A 643 4.62 -12.48 -25.64
N ARG A 644 4.40 -13.76 -25.94
CA ARG A 644 3.41 -14.24 -26.89
C ARG A 644 2.20 -14.77 -26.16
N ASN A 645 1.02 -14.44 -26.64
CA ASN A 645 -0.22 -15.08 -26.22
C ASN A 645 -0.51 -16.25 -27.18
N ILE A 646 -0.36 -17.48 -26.70
CA ILE A 646 -0.58 -18.70 -27.49
C ILE A 646 -1.97 -19.29 -27.33
N GLY A 647 -2.86 -18.61 -26.59
CA GLY A 647 -4.26 -19.01 -26.43
C GLY A 647 -5.21 -18.11 -27.20
N ASN A 648 -6.51 -18.35 -27.04
CA ASN A 648 -7.56 -17.77 -27.86
C ASN A 648 -8.21 -16.49 -27.26
N VAL A 649 -7.79 -16.08 -26.07
CA VAL A 649 -8.36 -14.94 -25.36
C VAL A 649 -7.29 -13.89 -25.14
N GLU A 650 -7.58 -12.62 -25.43
CA GLU A 650 -6.71 -11.51 -25.07
C GLU A 650 -6.46 -11.47 -23.56
N GLY A 651 -5.25 -11.12 -23.15
CA GLY A 651 -4.93 -11.05 -21.72
C GLY A 651 -3.76 -10.12 -21.42
N LYS A 652 -3.50 -9.96 -20.12
CA LYS A 652 -2.34 -9.22 -19.63
C LYS A 652 -1.42 -10.16 -18.87
N GLU A 653 -0.11 -10.03 -19.08
CA GLU A 653 0.92 -10.77 -18.33
C GLU A 653 1.91 -9.82 -17.68
N VAL A 654 2.50 -10.23 -16.55
CA VAL A 654 3.53 -9.50 -15.85
C VAL A 654 4.86 -10.22 -15.98
N VAL A 655 5.75 -9.66 -16.78
CA VAL A 655 7.15 -10.11 -16.81
C VAL A 655 7.83 -9.60 -15.53
N GLN A 656 8.46 -10.52 -14.79
CA GLN A 656 9.15 -10.25 -13.53
C GLN A 656 10.62 -10.62 -13.68
N VAL A 657 11.50 -9.70 -13.25
CA VAL A 657 12.96 -9.90 -13.31
C VAL A 657 13.51 -9.84 -11.89
N TYR A 658 14.10 -10.95 -11.50
CA TYR A 658 14.79 -11.09 -10.22
C TYR A 658 16.30 -11.17 -10.43
N VAL A 659 17.06 -10.77 -9.41
CA VAL A 659 18.51 -10.81 -9.44
C VAL A 659 19.06 -11.49 -8.17
N GLY A 660 19.97 -12.44 -8.35
CA GLY A 660 20.70 -13.09 -7.27
C GLY A 660 22.21 -12.96 -7.44
N LYS A 661 22.96 -12.89 -6.33
CA LYS A 661 24.42 -12.83 -6.32
C LYS A 661 25.01 -14.22 -6.08
N GLU A 662 25.83 -14.69 -7.03
CA GLU A 662 26.61 -15.94 -6.83
C GLU A 662 27.77 -15.72 -5.86
N ASN A 663 27.98 -16.64 -4.95
CA ASN A 663 29.11 -16.66 -4.00
C ASN A 663 29.29 -15.30 -3.27
N SER A 664 28.21 -14.78 -2.72
CA SER A 664 28.24 -13.56 -1.92
C SER A 664 29.05 -13.75 -0.65
N LYS A 665 29.77 -12.71 -0.24
CA LYS A 665 30.54 -12.67 1.02
C LYS A 665 29.66 -12.35 2.23
N VAL A 666 28.45 -11.87 1.99
CA VAL A 666 27.44 -11.57 3.00
C VAL A 666 26.19 -12.40 2.73
N GLU A 667 25.35 -12.62 3.72
CA GLU A 667 24.06 -13.27 3.50
C GLU A 667 23.22 -12.48 2.50
N ARG A 668 22.71 -13.13 1.48
CA ARG A 668 21.83 -12.56 0.46
C ARG A 668 20.63 -13.49 0.23
N ALA A 669 19.50 -12.92 -0.07
CA ALA A 669 18.41 -13.70 -0.61
C ALA A 669 18.84 -14.40 -1.92
N LYS A 670 18.36 -15.61 -2.17
CA LYS A 670 18.62 -16.36 -3.42
C LYS A 670 18.36 -15.48 -4.65
N LYS A 671 17.31 -14.70 -4.61
CA LYS A 671 16.96 -13.72 -5.64
C LYS A 671 16.02 -12.64 -5.07
N GLU A 672 16.03 -11.46 -5.68
CA GLU A 672 15.23 -10.31 -5.30
C GLU A 672 14.61 -9.67 -6.55
N LEU A 673 13.33 -9.29 -6.48
CA LEU A 673 12.68 -8.55 -7.56
C LEU A 673 13.39 -7.20 -7.78
N LYS A 674 13.80 -6.95 -9.02
CA LYS A 674 14.48 -5.70 -9.42
C LYS A 674 13.86 -5.06 -10.66
N GLY A 675 12.84 -5.71 -11.23
CA GLY A 675 12.11 -5.16 -12.36
C GLY A 675 10.84 -5.95 -12.65
N PHE A 676 9.81 -5.25 -13.11
CA PHE A 676 8.62 -5.87 -13.66
C PHE A 676 7.97 -4.98 -14.72
N LYS A 677 7.21 -5.58 -15.61
CA LYS A 677 6.37 -4.85 -16.55
C LYS A 677 5.14 -5.66 -16.92
N LYS A 678 3.98 -5.06 -16.77
CA LYS A 678 2.70 -5.61 -17.22
C LYS A 678 2.46 -5.20 -18.65
N VAL A 679 2.07 -6.17 -19.50
CA VAL A 679 1.77 -5.95 -20.91
C VAL A 679 0.47 -6.63 -21.30
N LYS A 680 -0.28 -6.00 -22.19
CA LYS A 680 -1.48 -6.53 -22.82
C LYS A 680 -1.10 -7.18 -24.14
N VAL A 681 -1.56 -8.40 -24.40
CA VAL A 681 -1.23 -9.17 -25.60
C VAL A 681 -2.49 -9.80 -26.18
N SER A 682 -2.83 -9.45 -27.42
CA SER A 682 -3.95 -10.04 -28.14
C SER A 682 -3.70 -11.51 -28.46
N SER A 683 -4.77 -12.28 -28.70
CA SER A 683 -4.66 -13.69 -29.07
C SER A 683 -3.76 -13.88 -30.29
N ASN A 684 -2.84 -14.84 -30.22
CA ASN A 684 -1.85 -15.19 -31.25
C ASN A 684 -0.85 -14.08 -31.61
N GLU A 685 -0.79 -12.97 -30.86
CA GLU A 685 0.19 -11.90 -31.05
C GLU A 685 1.31 -11.97 -30.02
N TYR A 686 2.34 -11.13 -30.19
CA TYR A 686 3.39 -10.93 -29.19
C TYR A 686 3.71 -9.44 -29.02
N VAL A 687 4.25 -9.11 -27.84
CA VAL A 687 4.72 -7.76 -27.49
C VAL A 687 6.15 -7.85 -26.95
N GLU A 688 7.01 -6.92 -27.36
CA GLU A 688 8.35 -6.81 -26.82
C GLU A 688 8.35 -6.06 -25.49
N VAL A 689 9.06 -6.56 -24.52
CA VAL A 689 9.22 -6.02 -23.19
C VAL A 689 10.67 -5.66 -22.92
N ASN A 690 10.89 -4.43 -22.50
CA ASN A 690 12.17 -3.90 -22.09
C ASN A 690 12.13 -3.49 -20.62
N ILE A 691 13.03 -4.05 -19.78
CA ILE A 691 13.15 -3.74 -18.35
C ILE A 691 14.57 -3.30 -18.07
N ASN A 692 14.73 -2.08 -17.57
CA ASN A 692 16.02 -1.48 -17.24
C ASN A 692 16.26 -1.53 -15.73
N ILE A 693 17.34 -2.19 -15.32
CA ILE A 693 17.75 -2.31 -13.92
C ILE A 693 19.10 -1.57 -13.75
N PRO A 694 19.12 -0.44 -13.06
CA PRO A 694 20.38 0.22 -12.71
C PRO A 694 21.26 -0.70 -11.86
N VAL A 695 22.54 -0.83 -12.17
CA VAL A 695 23.45 -1.69 -11.38
C VAL A 695 23.50 -1.29 -9.91
N LYS A 696 23.31 -0.01 -9.60
CA LYS A 696 23.22 0.48 -8.22
C LYS A 696 22.10 -0.18 -7.39
N GLU A 697 21.02 -0.69 -8.01
CA GLU A 697 19.92 -1.39 -7.34
C GLU A 697 20.30 -2.81 -6.85
N LEU A 698 21.52 -3.29 -7.20
CA LEU A 698 22.08 -4.56 -6.72
C LEU A 698 22.86 -4.40 -5.41
N ALA A 699 22.92 -3.18 -4.88
CA ALA A 699 23.59 -2.88 -3.63
C ALA A 699 22.93 -3.56 -2.43
N TYR A 700 23.73 -3.87 -1.43
CA TYR A 700 23.30 -4.23 -0.08
C TYR A 700 23.77 -3.14 0.90
N TYR A 701 23.13 -3.07 2.05
CA TYR A 701 23.56 -2.14 3.10
C TYR A 701 24.64 -2.78 3.98
N ASP A 702 25.80 -2.18 4.03
CA ASP A 702 26.91 -2.65 4.86
C ASP A 702 26.90 -1.95 6.21
N GLU A 703 26.61 -2.71 7.26
CA GLU A 703 26.46 -2.19 8.63
C GLU A 703 27.76 -1.61 9.19
N ASN A 704 28.91 -2.18 8.80
CA ASN A 704 30.22 -1.73 9.29
C ASN A 704 30.59 -0.32 8.80
N SER A 705 30.19 0.03 7.60
CA SER A 705 30.47 1.35 7.01
C SER A 705 29.23 2.24 6.93
N ALA A 706 28.08 1.78 7.43
CA ALA A 706 26.78 2.46 7.37
C ALA A 706 26.47 2.99 5.95
N SER A 707 26.72 2.17 4.91
CA SER A 707 26.60 2.61 3.52
C SER A 707 26.22 1.48 2.56
N TRP A 708 25.67 1.87 1.40
CA TRP A 708 25.32 0.94 0.34
C TRP A 708 26.57 0.49 -0.45
N LYS A 709 26.76 -0.82 -0.58
CA LYS A 709 27.86 -1.43 -1.33
C LYS A 709 27.38 -2.38 -2.40
N ILE A 710 28.10 -2.45 -3.51
CA ILE A 710 27.87 -3.41 -4.59
C ILE A 710 29.02 -4.41 -4.61
N GLU A 711 28.73 -5.69 -4.48
CA GLU A 711 29.73 -6.72 -4.66
C GLU A 711 30.04 -6.89 -6.16
N LYS A 712 31.33 -6.84 -6.52
CA LYS A 712 31.78 -7.26 -7.85
C LYS A 712 31.65 -8.77 -8.02
N GLY A 713 31.61 -9.25 -9.25
CA GLY A 713 31.57 -10.67 -9.57
C GLY A 713 30.28 -11.10 -10.27
N ASN A 714 29.95 -12.38 -10.18
CA ASN A 714 28.86 -12.97 -10.94
C ASN A 714 27.50 -12.76 -10.27
N TYR A 715 26.51 -12.50 -11.10
CA TYR A 715 25.09 -12.43 -10.74
C TYR A 715 24.26 -13.28 -11.70
N ILE A 716 23.10 -13.74 -11.25
CA ILE A 716 22.14 -14.43 -12.08
C ILE A 716 20.90 -13.53 -12.19
N ILE A 717 20.48 -13.27 -13.43
CA ILE A 717 19.21 -12.64 -13.74
C ILE A 717 18.20 -13.76 -14.00
N TYR A 718 17.11 -13.78 -13.22
CA TYR A 718 16.01 -14.72 -13.35
C TYR A 718 14.84 -13.98 -13.99
N ILE A 719 14.34 -14.46 -15.12
CA ILE A 719 13.23 -13.87 -15.86
C ILE A 719 12.09 -14.88 -15.91
N GLY A 720 10.89 -14.45 -15.58
CA GLY A 720 9.70 -15.28 -15.59
C GLY A 720 8.45 -14.49 -15.24
N ASN A 721 7.39 -15.18 -14.83
CA ASN A 721 6.11 -14.56 -14.46
C ASN A 721 5.76 -14.69 -12.96
N SER A 722 6.64 -15.29 -12.16
CA SER A 722 6.56 -15.31 -10.70
C SER A 722 7.92 -15.66 -10.08
N SER A 723 8.05 -15.57 -8.76
CA SER A 723 9.27 -16.00 -8.05
C SER A 723 9.57 -17.50 -8.24
N ARG A 724 8.59 -18.31 -8.59
CA ARG A 724 8.71 -19.77 -8.72
C ARG A 724 8.61 -20.30 -10.16
N ALA A 725 8.10 -19.49 -11.08
CA ALA A 725 8.02 -19.81 -12.51
C ALA A 725 9.02 -18.92 -13.26
N ILE A 726 10.23 -19.45 -13.43
CA ILE A 726 11.36 -18.82 -14.11
C ILE A 726 11.56 -19.50 -15.46
N ASP A 727 11.45 -18.73 -16.52
CA ASP A 727 11.61 -19.20 -17.92
C ASP A 727 13.08 -19.18 -18.35
N LYS A 728 13.88 -18.23 -17.83
CA LYS A 728 15.28 -18.06 -18.21
C LYS A 728 16.14 -17.57 -17.06
N GLU A 729 17.36 -18.14 -16.99
CA GLU A 729 18.44 -17.65 -16.13
C GLU A 729 19.59 -17.15 -17.04
N ILE A 730 20.08 -15.93 -16.74
CA ILE A 730 21.19 -15.33 -17.49
C ILE A 730 22.29 -14.92 -16.53
N LYS A 731 23.50 -15.44 -16.75
CA LYS A 731 24.67 -15.05 -15.95
C LYS A 731 25.28 -13.77 -16.49
N ILE A 732 25.53 -12.83 -15.58
CA ILE A 732 26.20 -11.57 -15.86
C ILE A 732 27.33 -11.34 -14.86
N LYS A 733 28.27 -10.41 -15.15
CA LYS A 733 29.34 -10.03 -14.27
C LYS A 733 29.37 -8.53 -14.03
N ILE A 734 29.41 -8.13 -12.75
CA ILE A 734 29.66 -6.74 -12.34
C ILE A 734 31.17 -6.54 -12.13
N LEU A 735 31.74 -5.50 -12.77
CA LEU A 735 33.17 -5.23 -12.85
C LEU A 735 33.67 -4.31 -11.73
#